data_aba9427fe507c2383dae197cad1a8d06
#
_entry.id   aba9427fe507c2383dae197cad1a8d06
#
_cell.length_a   1.000
_cell.length_b   1.000
_cell.length_c   1.000
_cell.angle_alpha   90.00
_cell.angle_beta   90.00
_cell.angle_gamma   90.00
#
_symmetry.space_group_name_H-M   'P 1'
#
loop_
_entity.id
_entity.type
_entity.pdbx_description
1 polymer ?
#
loop_
_entity_poly.entity_id
_entity_poly.type
_entity_poly.pdbx_seq_one_letter_code
_entity_poly.pdbx_strand_id
1 'polypeptide(L)'
;MDTITGFVDHIVFQNSENGYTVMILSTEGEEMTCVGMCKGLTQGENISAEGEYIEHPVYGRQFKIQSYETVTPTDRVGMERYLGSGAIRGVGEALAARIVKKFGDDTFRIIEEEPERLAEVKGISERKAQEIAIQMEEKKDLREALVYLQQYGISNTLAVKIYNTYGMEMYSVMRENPYRLAEDVSGVGFRIADEIAGKIGIHTDSDYRIRSGILYTLLQAVGEGHCYLPLDLLLRRASELLGVLEENIRPQVDNLIMDRKLVAKGEAVFASSYYYAELNCANMLRNLNIPMVEAENLPSQDAAIRKRLERMAENLSMELDELQLKAVEESIKNGLFILSGGPGTGKTTTINMIIRFFESEGMDIFLAAPTGRAAKRMTEATGFEAKTIHRLLELNSALSEDDTRKANFERNQENPLEADVVIIDEMSMVDIQLFQALLKAILPGTRLILVGDVDQLPSVGPGQVLRDLMNSRAFPMVTLEKIFRQAGQSDIVVNAHRINRGEQITLDNKSKDFFLLERNDVNVIYKHMIQLIQDMLPRYVGATSFDIQVLTPMRKGSLGCETLNEILQRYLNPADPHKKEHAYGNTVFREGDKVMQIKNNYQIEWEIVGRYNIPIDKGMGVFNGDMGRVKEINDTMSTLLVEFDDGRRVNYPFSALEELELSYAITIHKSQGSEYPAVILPLLGGPRMLFNRNLLYTGITRARNCVTILGSSETVRNMIENVSENRRYTGLEQRIREICCLPENDTP
;
A
#
# COMPACT_ATOMS: atom_id res chain seq x y z
N MET A 1 -33.20 21.09 14.40
CA MET A 1 -32.34 20.20 15.17
C MET A 1 -33.09 19.95 16.46
N ASP A 2 -33.28 18.70 16.79
CA ASP A 2 -33.95 18.30 18.03
C ASP A 2 -32.87 17.94 19.05
N THR A 3 -33.17 18.20 20.33
CA THR A 3 -32.26 17.84 21.42
C THR A 3 -32.91 16.74 22.25
N ILE A 4 -32.17 15.66 22.51
CA ILE A 4 -32.61 14.59 23.39
C ILE A 4 -31.59 14.42 24.53
N THR A 5 -32.10 14.22 25.73
CA THR A 5 -31.27 13.95 26.93
C THR A 5 -31.67 12.62 27.53
N GLY A 6 -30.66 11.81 27.83
CA GLY A 6 -30.93 10.49 28.41
C GLY A 6 -29.66 9.72 28.75
N PHE A 7 -29.83 8.54 29.34
CA PHE A 7 -28.74 7.64 29.69
C PHE A 7 -28.47 6.67 28.55
N VAL A 8 -27.21 6.38 28.29
CA VAL A 8 -26.79 5.30 27.40
C VAL A 8 -27.08 3.97 28.13
N ASP A 9 -28.20 3.36 27.80
CA ASP A 9 -28.60 2.11 28.43
C ASP A 9 -27.75 0.94 27.92
N HIS A 10 -27.55 0.86 26.58
CA HIS A 10 -26.78 -0.19 25.97
C HIS A 10 -26.11 0.30 24.67
N ILE A 11 -24.83 -0.06 24.51
CA ILE A 11 -24.11 0.14 23.24
C ILE A 11 -24.22 -1.13 22.42
N VAL A 12 -25.03 -1.07 21.34
CA VAL A 12 -25.26 -2.19 20.44
C VAL A 12 -24.03 -2.45 19.57
N PHE A 13 -23.40 -1.37 19.10
CA PHE A 13 -22.19 -1.43 18.28
C PHE A 13 -21.38 -0.16 18.47
N GLN A 14 -20.07 -0.31 18.60
CA GLN A 14 -19.14 0.80 18.62
C GLN A 14 -17.88 0.45 17.83
N ASN A 15 -17.59 1.25 16.82
CA ASN A 15 -16.35 1.12 16.08
C ASN A 15 -15.26 1.92 16.82
N SER A 16 -14.24 1.21 17.29
CA SER A 16 -13.13 1.80 18.06
C SER A 16 -12.26 2.75 17.24
N GLU A 17 -12.21 2.59 15.91
CA GLU A 17 -11.37 3.40 15.04
C GLU A 17 -11.99 4.75 14.69
N ASN A 18 -13.21 4.74 14.17
CA ASN A 18 -13.89 5.96 13.71
C ASN A 18 -14.86 6.54 14.73
N GLY A 19 -15.18 5.81 15.83
CA GLY A 19 -16.10 6.26 16.86
C GLY A 19 -17.58 6.16 16.48
N TYR A 20 -17.95 5.54 15.34
CA TYR A 20 -19.35 5.32 15.01
C TYR A 20 -19.99 4.38 16.03
N THR A 21 -21.05 4.87 16.64
CA THR A 21 -21.73 4.18 17.74
C THR A 21 -23.22 4.03 17.42
N VAL A 22 -23.74 2.85 17.63
CA VAL A 22 -25.16 2.54 17.66
C VAL A 22 -25.50 2.19 19.11
N MET A 23 -26.36 2.95 19.73
CA MET A 23 -26.71 2.79 21.14
C MET A 23 -28.20 2.96 21.39
N ILE A 24 -28.65 2.43 22.50
CA ILE A 24 -29.98 2.67 23.03
C ILE A 24 -29.87 3.73 24.13
N LEU A 25 -30.56 4.84 23.93
CA LEU A 25 -30.64 5.93 24.89
C LEU A 25 -31.97 5.83 25.61
N SER A 26 -31.92 5.73 26.93
CA SER A 26 -33.13 5.77 27.80
C SER A 26 -33.42 7.23 28.17
N THR A 27 -34.47 7.79 27.60
CA THR A 27 -35.01 9.11 27.91
C THR A 27 -36.13 8.99 28.94
N GLU A 28 -36.78 10.09 29.34
CA GLU A 28 -37.88 10.07 30.32
C GLU A 28 -39.06 9.22 29.86
N GLY A 29 -38.91 7.89 29.90
CA GLY A 29 -39.97 6.89 29.68
C GLY A 29 -39.95 6.16 28.34
N GLU A 30 -39.03 6.45 27.43
CA GLU A 30 -38.88 5.76 26.14
C GLU A 30 -37.43 5.38 25.86
N GLU A 31 -37.22 4.21 25.26
CA GLU A 31 -35.95 3.79 24.74
C GLU A 31 -35.83 4.24 23.26
N MET A 32 -34.73 4.93 22.91
CA MET A 32 -34.50 5.45 21.61
C MET A 32 -33.19 4.88 21.03
N THR A 33 -33.25 4.34 19.83
CA THR A 33 -32.04 3.94 19.12
C THR A 33 -31.36 5.18 18.55
N CYS A 34 -30.14 5.45 18.98
CA CYS A 34 -29.33 6.57 18.55
C CYS A 34 -28.12 6.09 17.74
N VAL A 35 -27.77 6.83 16.68
CA VAL A 35 -26.63 6.52 15.81
C VAL A 35 -25.83 7.79 15.58
N GLY A 36 -24.51 7.71 15.69
CA GLY A 36 -23.64 8.87 15.47
C GLY A 36 -22.19 8.59 15.76
N MET A 37 -21.35 9.62 15.60
CA MET A 37 -19.92 9.55 15.89
C MET A 37 -19.71 9.88 17.38
N CYS A 38 -19.81 8.88 18.25
CA CYS A 38 -19.77 9.03 19.70
C CYS A 38 -18.60 8.24 20.31
N LYS A 39 -17.36 8.56 19.90
CA LYS A 39 -16.15 7.86 20.38
C LYS A 39 -15.88 8.21 21.85
N GLY A 40 -15.57 7.17 22.64
CA GLY A 40 -15.26 7.33 24.07
C GLY A 40 -16.50 7.32 24.97
N LEU A 41 -17.70 7.24 24.39
CA LEU A 41 -18.94 7.09 25.15
C LEU A 41 -19.03 5.68 25.70
N THR A 42 -19.44 5.56 26.95
CA THR A 42 -19.63 4.26 27.64
C THR A 42 -21.05 4.11 28.13
N GLN A 43 -21.47 2.84 28.28
CA GLN A 43 -22.75 2.53 28.86
C GLN A 43 -22.88 3.17 30.23
N GLY A 44 -24.08 3.71 30.55
CA GLY A 44 -24.37 4.40 31.81
C GLY A 44 -24.04 5.90 31.84
N GLU A 45 -23.42 6.45 30.81
CA GLU A 45 -23.21 7.90 30.70
C GLU A 45 -24.53 8.62 30.35
N ASN A 46 -24.74 9.79 30.97
CA ASN A 46 -25.86 10.66 30.64
C ASN A 46 -25.42 11.65 29.57
N ILE A 47 -26.15 11.72 28.47
CA ILE A 47 -25.82 12.62 27.36
C ILE A 47 -26.98 13.52 27.00
N SER A 48 -26.64 14.74 26.57
CA SER A 48 -27.53 15.62 25.81
C SER A 48 -27.05 15.61 24.37
N ALA A 49 -27.86 15.09 23.46
CA ALA A 49 -27.48 14.93 22.06
C ALA A 49 -28.37 15.80 21.16
N GLU A 50 -27.75 16.52 20.25
CA GLU A 50 -28.42 17.28 19.19
C GLU A 50 -28.37 16.51 17.89
N GLY A 51 -29.49 16.46 17.17
CA GLY A 51 -29.55 15.69 15.93
C GLY A 51 -30.88 15.79 15.21
N GLU A 52 -31.17 14.77 14.43
CA GLU A 52 -32.41 14.66 13.65
C GLU A 52 -32.97 13.22 13.70
N TYR A 53 -34.28 13.10 13.68
CA TYR A 53 -34.91 11.81 13.55
C TYR A 53 -34.84 11.33 12.11
N ILE A 54 -34.34 10.12 11.92
CA ILE A 54 -34.27 9.44 10.62
C ILE A 54 -35.06 8.15 10.67
N GLU A 55 -35.58 7.74 9.54
CA GLU A 55 -36.26 6.44 9.42
C GLU A 55 -35.37 5.48 8.63
N HIS A 56 -34.85 4.48 9.35
CA HIS A 56 -33.98 3.48 8.72
C HIS A 56 -34.85 2.35 8.14
N PRO A 57 -34.62 1.92 6.87
CA PRO A 57 -35.48 0.93 6.19
C PRO A 57 -35.63 -0.41 6.93
N VAL A 58 -34.62 -0.81 7.72
CA VAL A 58 -34.59 -2.09 8.43
C VAL A 58 -34.81 -1.94 9.94
N TYR A 59 -34.30 -0.87 10.55
CA TYR A 59 -34.27 -0.69 12.02
C TYR A 59 -35.27 0.36 12.51
N GLY A 60 -36.11 0.88 11.63
CA GLY A 60 -37.17 1.82 12.01
C GLY A 60 -36.63 3.23 12.39
N ARG A 61 -37.38 3.89 13.26
CA ARG A 61 -37.08 5.26 13.69
C ARG A 61 -35.81 5.31 14.55
N GLN A 62 -34.85 6.11 14.17
CA GLN A 62 -33.59 6.30 14.86
C GLN A 62 -33.31 7.82 15.03
N PHE A 63 -32.52 8.17 16.03
CA PHE A 63 -32.02 9.53 16.22
C PHE A 63 -30.56 9.61 15.77
N LYS A 64 -30.30 10.39 14.71
CA LYS A 64 -28.95 10.58 14.18
C LYS A 64 -28.30 11.75 14.89
N ILE A 65 -27.33 11.43 15.74
CA ILE A 65 -26.59 12.40 16.55
C ILE A 65 -25.60 13.16 15.65
N GLN A 66 -25.64 14.47 15.68
CA GLN A 66 -24.68 15.37 15.03
C GLN A 66 -23.64 15.90 16.02
N SER A 67 -24.11 16.25 17.25
CA SER A 67 -23.27 16.66 18.37
C SER A 67 -23.86 16.11 19.67
N TYR A 68 -23.02 15.87 20.66
CA TYR A 68 -23.47 15.46 22.00
C TYR A 68 -22.57 16.03 23.07
N GLU A 69 -23.14 16.25 24.24
CA GLU A 69 -22.44 16.60 25.46
C GLU A 69 -22.78 15.57 26.54
N THR A 70 -21.77 15.11 27.27
CA THR A 70 -22.00 14.27 28.44
C THR A 70 -22.35 15.13 29.62
N VAL A 71 -23.48 14.87 30.24
CA VAL A 71 -23.97 15.57 31.42
C VAL A 71 -23.60 14.75 32.64
N THR A 72 -22.83 15.34 33.56
CA THR A 72 -22.49 14.67 34.82
C THR A 72 -23.80 14.43 35.61
N PRO A 73 -24.12 13.19 36.01
CA PRO A 73 -25.33 12.95 36.78
C PRO A 73 -25.29 13.71 38.10
N THR A 74 -26.35 14.45 38.40
CA THR A 74 -26.50 15.19 39.66
C THR A 74 -27.33 14.44 40.70
N ASP A 75 -28.05 13.42 40.25
CA ASP A 75 -28.87 12.57 41.10
C ASP A 75 -28.17 11.25 41.48
N ARG A 76 -28.49 10.70 42.62
CA ARG A 76 -27.85 9.49 43.16
C ARG A 76 -28.01 8.27 42.28
N VAL A 77 -29.13 8.12 41.61
CA VAL A 77 -29.42 6.98 40.72
C VAL A 77 -28.53 7.05 39.48
N GLY A 78 -28.36 8.24 38.91
CA GLY A 78 -27.45 8.47 37.80
C GLY A 78 -25.97 8.25 38.16
N MET A 79 -25.54 8.72 39.35
CA MET A 79 -24.19 8.48 39.87
C MET A 79 -23.89 6.98 40.05
N GLU A 80 -24.85 6.23 40.59
CA GLU A 80 -24.73 4.80 40.79
C GLU A 80 -24.62 4.05 39.47
N ARG A 81 -25.47 4.40 38.49
CA ARG A 81 -25.44 3.79 37.16
C ARG A 81 -24.13 4.13 36.44
N TYR A 82 -23.69 5.39 36.48
CA TYR A 82 -22.43 5.81 35.87
C TYR A 82 -21.23 5.04 36.42
N LEU A 83 -21.09 4.97 37.74
CA LEU A 83 -19.98 4.24 38.37
C LEU A 83 -20.06 2.73 38.16
N GLY A 84 -21.25 2.17 38.08
CA GLY A 84 -21.49 0.72 37.94
C GLY A 84 -21.50 0.21 36.50
N SER A 85 -21.53 1.08 35.51
CA SER A 85 -21.66 0.76 34.09
C SER A 85 -20.44 0.06 33.46
N GLY A 86 -19.31 -0.03 34.19
CA GLY A 86 -18.02 -0.45 33.64
C GLY A 86 -17.17 0.69 33.09
N ALA A 87 -17.68 1.94 33.16
CA ALA A 87 -16.94 3.15 32.78
C ALA A 87 -15.63 3.30 33.58
N ILE A 88 -15.60 2.81 34.80
CA ILE A 88 -14.44 2.77 35.67
C ILE A 88 -14.08 1.30 35.94
N ARG A 89 -12.90 0.89 35.47
CA ARG A 89 -12.45 -0.49 35.65
C ARG A 89 -12.37 -0.88 37.13
N GLY A 90 -13.01 -1.99 37.48
CA GLY A 90 -13.01 -2.54 38.83
C GLY A 90 -14.11 -1.97 39.75
N VAL A 91 -15.00 -1.11 39.24
CA VAL A 91 -16.20 -0.67 39.93
C VAL A 91 -17.42 -1.32 39.23
N GLY A 92 -17.96 -2.35 39.80
CA GLY A 92 -19.24 -2.95 39.35
C GLY A 92 -20.42 -2.34 40.09
N GLU A 93 -21.66 -2.64 39.63
CA GLU A 93 -22.92 -2.11 40.18
C GLU A 93 -23.03 -2.18 41.72
N ALA A 94 -22.71 -3.35 42.31
CA ALA A 94 -22.77 -3.54 43.76
C ALA A 94 -21.76 -2.67 44.53
N LEU A 95 -20.65 -2.30 43.91
CA LEU A 95 -19.64 -1.40 44.52
C LEU A 95 -20.08 0.05 44.33
N ALA A 96 -20.54 0.41 43.14
CA ALA A 96 -21.11 1.71 42.85
C ALA A 96 -22.24 2.11 43.81
N ALA A 97 -23.20 1.18 44.03
CA ALA A 97 -24.29 1.37 45.00
C ALA A 97 -23.77 1.65 46.42
N ARG A 98 -22.70 0.95 46.83
CA ARG A 98 -22.08 1.18 48.16
C ARG A 98 -21.39 2.52 48.27
N ILE A 99 -20.70 2.97 47.21
CA ILE A 99 -20.01 4.28 47.14
C ILE A 99 -21.05 5.39 47.25
N VAL A 100 -22.09 5.37 46.40
CA VAL A 100 -23.12 6.39 46.34
C VAL A 100 -23.97 6.39 47.64
N LYS A 101 -24.25 5.20 48.23
CA LYS A 101 -24.93 5.11 49.52
C LYS A 101 -24.13 5.75 50.66
N LYS A 102 -22.78 5.65 50.61
CA LYS A 102 -21.91 6.21 51.67
C LYS A 102 -21.77 7.72 51.54
N PHE A 103 -21.55 8.21 50.31
CA PHE A 103 -21.17 9.61 50.09
C PHE A 103 -22.31 10.50 49.53
N GLY A 104 -23.38 9.88 49.04
CA GLY A 104 -24.55 10.63 48.52
C GLY A 104 -24.19 11.56 47.34
N ASP A 105 -24.65 12.76 47.43
CA ASP A 105 -24.50 13.78 46.40
C ASP A 105 -23.03 14.27 46.27
N ASP A 106 -22.19 14.03 47.31
CA ASP A 106 -20.76 14.37 47.30
C ASP A 106 -19.89 13.27 46.63
N THR A 107 -20.47 12.25 46.07
CA THR A 107 -19.72 11.10 45.55
C THR A 107 -18.62 11.48 44.56
N PHE A 108 -18.94 12.28 43.55
CA PHE A 108 -17.93 12.69 42.54
C PHE A 108 -16.90 13.65 43.13
N ARG A 109 -17.30 14.58 43.98
CA ARG A 109 -16.38 15.48 44.66
C ARG A 109 -15.36 14.69 45.50
N ILE A 110 -15.80 13.68 46.22
CA ILE A 110 -14.93 12.84 47.03
C ILE A 110 -13.96 12.00 46.14
N ILE A 111 -14.42 11.51 45.00
CA ILE A 111 -13.56 10.78 44.06
C ILE A 111 -12.47 11.72 43.51
N GLU A 112 -12.80 12.99 43.20
CA GLU A 112 -11.89 13.98 42.61
C GLU A 112 -10.97 14.60 43.66
N GLU A 113 -11.50 15.04 44.84
CA GLU A 113 -10.77 15.86 45.79
C GLU A 113 -10.22 15.09 46.99
N GLU A 114 -10.87 14.00 47.39
CA GLU A 114 -10.56 13.24 48.62
C GLU A 114 -10.57 11.72 48.36
N PRO A 115 -9.83 11.22 47.33
CA PRO A 115 -9.95 9.82 46.88
C PRO A 115 -9.61 8.79 47.97
N GLU A 116 -8.80 9.12 48.93
CA GLU A 116 -8.44 8.24 50.06
C GLU A 116 -9.67 7.84 50.89
N ARG A 117 -10.70 8.69 50.92
CA ARG A 117 -11.94 8.40 51.63
C ARG A 117 -12.76 7.30 50.97
N LEU A 118 -12.54 6.98 49.70
CA LEU A 118 -13.14 5.82 49.07
C LEU A 118 -12.77 4.50 49.79
N ALA A 119 -11.63 4.46 50.46
CA ALA A 119 -11.23 3.30 51.29
C ALA A 119 -12.14 3.06 52.49
N GLU A 120 -12.94 4.05 52.89
CA GLU A 120 -13.99 3.86 53.92
C GLU A 120 -15.13 2.90 53.44
N VAL A 121 -15.24 2.66 52.12
CA VAL A 121 -16.23 1.76 51.56
C VAL A 121 -15.69 0.34 51.53
N LYS A 122 -16.46 -0.57 52.12
CA LYS A 122 -16.10 -2.01 52.19
C LYS A 122 -15.83 -2.57 50.76
N GLY A 123 -14.59 -2.99 50.49
CA GLY A 123 -14.18 -3.58 49.22
C GLY A 123 -13.34 -2.64 48.35
N ILE A 124 -12.97 -1.47 48.88
CA ILE A 124 -12.02 -0.55 48.27
C ILE A 124 -10.77 -0.45 49.16
N SER A 125 -9.61 -0.79 48.60
CA SER A 125 -8.32 -0.52 49.24
C SER A 125 -7.85 0.88 48.85
N GLU A 126 -6.88 1.43 49.61
CA GLU A 126 -6.27 2.75 49.26
C GLU A 126 -5.73 2.78 47.84
N ARG A 127 -5.08 1.69 47.39
CA ARG A 127 -4.58 1.56 46.04
C ARG A 127 -5.75 1.62 45.00
N LYS A 128 -6.83 0.92 45.25
CA LYS A 128 -8.00 0.90 44.37
C LYS A 128 -8.71 2.26 44.37
N ALA A 129 -8.73 2.96 45.49
CA ALA A 129 -9.23 4.32 45.58
C ALA A 129 -8.47 5.26 44.63
N GLN A 130 -7.14 5.20 44.65
CA GLN A 130 -6.29 5.97 43.74
C GLN A 130 -6.50 5.58 42.27
N GLU A 131 -6.61 4.28 41.96
CA GLU A 131 -6.87 3.81 40.60
C GLU A 131 -8.22 4.33 40.06
N ILE A 132 -9.25 4.45 40.90
CA ILE A 132 -10.57 5.01 40.53
C ILE A 132 -10.43 6.52 40.25
N ALA A 133 -9.75 7.26 41.12
CA ALA A 133 -9.53 8.70 40.95
C ALA A 133 -8.77 9.02 39.65
N ILE A 134 -7.67 8.31 39.38
CA ILE A 134 -6.88 8.48 38.16
C ILE A 134 -7.73 8.26 36.91
N GLN A 135 -8.53 7.19 36.88
CA GLN A 135 -9.41 6.92 35.72
C GLN A 135 -10.48 8.01 35.52
N MET A 136 -10.98 8.60 36.60
CA MET A 136 -11.93 9.72 36.51
C MET A 136 -11.28 10.99 35.98
N GLU A 137 -10.05 11.27 36.44
CA GLU A 137 -9.25 12.42 35.99
C GLU A 137 -8.86 12.29 34.53
N GLU A 138 -8.36 11.12 34.07
CA GLU A 138 -8.05 10.84 32.65
C GLU A 138 -9.25 11.06 31.74
N LYS A 139 -10.43 10.65 32.17
CA LYS A 139 -11.66 10.87 31.37
C LYS A 139 -12.08 12.34 31.31
N LYS A 140 -11.89 13.09 32.36
CA LYS A 140 -12.13 14.53 32.39
C LYS A 140 -11.16 15.27 31.48
N ASP A 141 -9.87 14.96 31.59
CA ASP A 141 -8.82 15.55 30.77
C ASP A 141 -9.04 15.29 29.28
N LEU A 142 -9.37 14.04 28.90
CA LEU A 142 -9.72 13.70 27.51
C LEU A 142 -10.89 14.55 27.02
N ARG A 143 -11.93 14.72 27.84
CA ARG A 143 -13.11 15.48 27.45
C ARG A 143 -12.81 16.97 27.25
N GLU A 144 -12.05 17.56 28.16
CA GLU A 144 -11.61 18.95 28.04
C GLU A 144 -10.73 19.15 26.81
N ALA A 145 -9.85 18.19 26.52
CA ALA A 145 -9.01 18.16 25.32
C ALA A 145 -9.84 18.09 24.04
N LEU A 146 -10.88 17.25 23.99
CA LEU A 146 -11.76 17.13 22.83
C LEU A 146 -12.50 18.46 22.57
N VAL A 147 -13.07 19.07 23.60
CA VAL A 147 -13.76 20.37 23.49
C VAL A 147 -12.80 21.46 23.00
N TYR A 148 -11.57 21.50 23.54
CA TYR A 148 -10.55 22.44 23.11
C TYR A 148 -10.17 22.27 21.64
N LEU A 149 -9.95 21.02 21.19
CA LEU A 149 -9.56 20.74 19.81
C LEU A 149 -10.70 20.99 18.80
N GLN A 150 -11.95 20.77 19.21
CA GLN A 150 -13.13 21.09 18.38
C GLN A 150 -13.24 22.58 18.02
N GLN A 151 -12.80 23.49 18.90
CA GLN A 151 -12.79 24.93 18.62
C GLN A 151 -11.95 25.27 17.37
N TYR A 152 -10.96 24.46 17.05
CA TYR A 152 -10.14 24.61 15.86
C TYR A 152 -10.64 23.78 14.67
N GLY A 153 -11.82 23.14 14.79
CA GLY A 153 -12.44 22.36 13.73
C GLY A 153 -11.82 20.96 13.54
N ILE A 154 -11.15 20.45 14.57
CA ILE A 154 -10.57 19.12 14.58
C ILE A 154 -11.68 18.09 14.87
N SER A 155 -11.80 17.07 14.05
CA SER A 155 -12.79 16.01 14.26
C SER A 155 -12.50 15.21 15.53
N ASN A 156 -13.52 14.63 16.16
CA ASN A 156 -13.38 13.82 17.38
C ASN A 156 -12.37 12.69 17.21
N THR A 157 -12.39 12.01 16.07
CA THR A 157 -11.45 10.91 15.78
C THR A 157 -9.99 11.38 15.80
N LEU A 158 -9.73 12.53 15.20
CA LEU A 158 -8.40 13.12 15.17
C LEU A 158 -8.00 13.69 16.54
N ALA A 159 -8.94 14.32 17.25
CA ALA A 159 -8.72 14.86 18.58
C ALA A 159 -8.31 13.78 19.60
N VAL A 160 -8.94 12.60 19.54
CA VAL A 160 -8.53 11.44 20.36
C VAL A 160 -7.11 10.98 20.03
N LYS A 161 -6.74 10.94 18.74
CA LYS A 161 -5.38 10.57 18.34
C LYS A 161 -4.34 11.57 18.85
N ILE A 162 -4.63 12.87 18.76
CA ILE A 162 -3.77 13.93 19.26
C ILE A 162 -3.59 13.80 20.78
N TYR A 163 -4.68 13.59 21.51
CA TYR A 163 -4.62 13.40 22.96
C TYR A 163 -3.85 12.14 23.35
N ASN A 164 -4.05 11.02 22.66
CA ASN A 164 -3.30 9.77 22.91
C ASN A 164 -1.80 9.93 22.65
N THR A 165 -1.41 10.79 21.69
CA THR A 165 0.00 11.03 21.36
C THR A 165 0.69 11.96 22.36
N TYR A 166 0.02 13.00 22.82
CA TYR A 166 0.63 14.08 23.62
C TYR A 166 0.09 14.21 25.03
N GLY A 167 -1.06 13.60 25.36
CA GLY A 167 -1.74 13.84 26.63
C GLY A 167 -2.00 15.33 26.86
N MET A 168 -1.72 15.81 28.05
CA MET A 168 -1.87 17.23 28.40
C MET A 168 -0.85 18.17 27.71
N GLU A 169 0.28 17.63 27.22
CA GLU A 169 1.28 18.39 26.45
C GLU A 169 0.69 18.95 25.15
N MET A 170 -0.42 18.37 24.66
CA MET A 170 -1.07 18.82 23.44
C MET A 170 -1.42 20.35 23.46
N TYR A 171 -1.76 20.91 24.63
CA TYR A 171 -2.07 22.35 24.73
C TYR A 171 -0.85 23.22 24.43
N SER A 172 0.34 22.83 24.83
CA SER A 172 1.59 23.54 24.50
C SER A 172 1.96 23.34 23.05
N VAL A 173 1.85 22.10 22.54
CA VAL A 173 2.08 21.78 21.13
C VAL A 173 1.18 22.59 20.20
N MET A 174 -0.11 22.63 20.49
CA MET A 174 -1.08 23.42 19.71
C MET A 174 -0.75 24.93 19.71
N ARG A 175 -0.31 25.46 20.84
CA ARG A 175 -0.05 26.90 20.99
C ARG A 175 1.30 27.31 20.42
N GLU A 176 2.34 26.47 20.59
CA GLU A 176 3.71 26.83 20.24
C GLU A 176 4.08 26.37 18.83
N ASN A 177 3.74 25.12 18.47
CA ASN A 177 4.09 24.53 17.18
C ASN A 177 3.09 23.43 16.75
N PRO A 178 1.92 23.79 16.21
CA PRO A 178 0.92 22.82 15.74
C PRO A 178 1.39 21.98 14.56
N TYR A 179 2.49 22.33 13.88
CA TYR A 179 3.05 21.53 12.78
C TYR A 179 3.68 20.22 13.27
N ARG A 180 3.98 20.08 14.57
CA ARG A 180 4.34 18.80 15.17
C ARG A 180 3.26 17.73 14.98
N LEU A 181 1.98 18.14 14.90
CA LEU A 181 0.90 17.20 14.59
C LEU A 181 1.11 16.45 13.28
N ALA A 182 1.69 17.12 12.26
CA ALA A 182 1.99 16.49 10.97
C ALA A 182 3.20 15.53 11.04
N GLU A 183 4.07 15.69 12.02
CA GLU A 183 5.22 14.81 12.24
C GLU A 183 4.85 13.58 13.10
N ASP A 184 4.02 13.79 14.14
CA ASP A 184 3.85 12.82 15.23
C ASP A 184 2.49 12.09 15.19
N VAL A 185 1.44 12.67 14.55
CA VAL A 185 0.09 12.11 14.56
C VAL A 185 -0.28 11.51 13.20
N SER A 186 -0.58 10.22 13.19
CA SER A 186 -1.03 9.53 11.97
C SER A 186 -2.35 10.11 11.45
N GLY A 187 -2.40 10.38 10.13
CA GLY A 187 -3.57 10.97 9.48
C GLY A 187 -3.59 12.51 9.49
N VAL A 188 -2.64 13.18 10.14
CA VAL A 188 -2.45 14.63 10.04
C VAL A 188 -1.37 14.92 9.01
N GLY A 189 -1.76 15.47 7.85
CA GLY A 189 -0.81 16.02 6.89
C GLY A 189 -0.53 17.49 7.13
N PHE A 190 0.51 18.03 6.46
CA PHE A 190 0.85 19.45 6.52
C PHE A 190 -0.35 20.40 6.33
N ARG A 191 -1.24 20.11 5.37
CA ARG A 191 -2.41 20.95 5.08
C ARG A 191 -3.36 21.07 6.26
N ILE A 192 -3.63 19.98 6.96
CA ILE A 192 -4.47 19.97 8.15
C ILE A 192 -3.80 20.76 9.28
N ALA A 193 -2.50 20.53 9.49
CA ALA A 193 -1.73 21.29 10.48
C ALA A 193 -1.68 22.78 10.16
N ASP A 194 -1.57 23.14 8.89
CA ASP A 194 -1.56 24.54 8.41
C ASP A 194 -2.92 25.23 8.61
N GLU A 195 -4.03 24.53 8.35
CA GLU A 195 -5.38 25.04 8.67
C GLU A 195 -5.58 25.27 10.16
N ILE A 196 -5.11 24.35 10.99
CA ILE A 196 -5.16 24.45 12.45
C ILE A 196 -4.30 25.64 12.91
N ALA A 197 -3.07 25.75 12.42
CA ALA A 197 -2.15 26.84 12.73
C ALA A 197 -2.73 28.20 12.35
N GLY A 198 -3.39 28.29 11.20
CA GLY A 198 -4.09 29.52 10.76
C GLY A 198 -5.23 29.94 11.71
N LYS A 199 -6.01 28.98 12.22
CA LYS A 199 -7.09 29.25 13.19
C LYS A 199 -6.55 29.67 14.57
N ILE A 200 -5.38 29.17 14.95
CA ILE A 200 -4.69 29.54 16.20
C ILE A 200 -4.05 30.91 16.07
N GLY A 201 -3.83 31.42 14.85
CA GLY A 201 -3.23 32.72 14.59
C GLY A 201 -1.71 32.71 14.44
N ILE A 202 -1.14 31.55 14.03
CA ILE A 202 0.29 31.47 13.72
C ILE A 202 0.57 32.20 12.41
N HIS A 203 1.61 33.04 12.39
CA HIS A 203 1.99 33.79 11.21
C HIS A 203 2.39 32.91 10.03
N THR A 204 2.03 33.34 8.81
CA THR A 204 2.27 32.61 7.56
C THR A 204 3.76 32.45 7.20
N ASP A 205 4.62 33.28 7.78
CA ASP A 205 6.08 33.29 7.61
C ASP A 205 6.84 32.71 8.83
N SER A 206 6.13 32.04 9.74
CA SER A 206 6.78 31.44 10.92
C SER A 206 7.79 30.36 10.50
N ASP A 207 8.90 30.29 11.19
CA ASP A 207 9.95 29.28 10.95
C ASP A 207 9.43 27.84 11.02
N TYR A 208 8.52 27.57 11.96
CA TYR A 208 7.89 26.25 12.10
C TYR A 208 7.08 25.87 10.87
N ARG A 209 6.31 26.82 10.30
CA ARG A 209 5.55 26.61 9.08
C ARG A 209 6.46 26.31 7.90
N ILE A 210 7.50 27.12 7.73
CA ILE A 210 8.44 26.98 6.62
C ILE A 210 9.16 25.64 6.72
N ARG A 211 9.67 25.25 7.89
CA ARG A 211 10.33 23.98 8.14
C ARG A 211 9.43 22.78 7.83
N SER A 212 8.21 22.79 8.34
CA SER A 212 7.24 21.73 8.08
C SER A 212 6.84 21.66 6.61
N GLY A 213 6.70 22.81 5.94
CA GLY A 213 6.43 22.90 4.51
C GLY A 213 7.56 22.33 3.64
N ILE A 214 8.83 22.58 4.02
CA ILE A 214 9.99 22.00 3.33
C ILE A 214 9.95 20.45 3.44
N LEU A 215 9.76 19.91 4.64
CA LEU A 215 9.67 18.47 4.87
C LEU A 215 8.50 17.86 4.10
N TYR A 216 7.35 18.54 4.09
CA TYR A 216 6.19 18.08 3.33
C TYR A 216 6.43 18.11 1.81
N THR A 217 7.13 19.12 1.29
CA THR A 217 7.51 19.20 -0.13
C THR A 217 8.38 18.00 -0.54
N LEU A 218 9.34 17.62 0.31
CA LEU A 218 10.13 16.42 0.09
C LEU A 218 9.29 15.14 0.19
N LEU A 219 8.35 15.06 1.13
CA LEU A 219 7.45 13.92 1.25
C LEU A 219 6.54 13.77 0.02
N GLN A 220 6.05 14.87 -0.54
CA GLN A 220 5.32 14.85 -1.82
C GLN A 220 6.20 14.35 -2.95
N ALA A 221 7.46 14.79 -3.03
CA ALA A 221 8.41 14.31 -4.02
C ALA A 221 8.70 12.80 -3.88
N VAL A 222 8.72 12.29 -2.67
CA VAL A 222 8.81 10.84 -2.40
C VAL A 222 7.59 10.10 -2.97
N GLY A 223 6.39 10.64 -2.82
CA GLY A 223 5.18 10.10 -3.45
C GLY A 223 5.22 10.12 -5.00
N GLU A 224 6.05 10.99 -5.59
CA GLU A 224 6.33 11.04 -7.03
C GLU A 224 7.47 10.07 -7.45
N GLY A 225 8.07 9.36 -6.50
CA GLY A 225 9.15 8.40 -6.71
C GLY A 225 10.57 8.95 -6.55
N HIS A 226 10.73 10.20 -6.11
CA HIS A 226 12.04 10.80 -5.86
C HIS A 226 12.59 10.40 -4.47
N CYS A 227 13.91 10.23 -4.35
CA CYS A 227 14.59 10.08 -3.06
C CYS A 227 15.09 11.44 -2.54
N TYR A 228 15.35 12.40 -3.44
CA TYR A 228 15.76 13.75 -3.11
C TYR A 228 15.18 14.78 -4.10
N LEU A 229 15.33 16.05 -3.80
CA LEU A 229 15.14 17.12 -4.78
C LEU A 229 16.43 17.94 -4.92
N PRO A 230 16.76 18.45 -6.13
CA PRO A 230 17.74 19.52 -6.29
C PRO A 230 17.31 20.74 -5.48
N LEU A 231 18.25 21.44 -4.85
CA LEU A 231 17.99 22.56 -3.96
C LEU A 231 17.10 23.63 -4.61
N ASP A 232 17.39 24.04 -5.83
CA ASP A 232 16.60 25.05 -6.56
C ASP A 232 15.16 24.59 -6.80
N LEU A 233 14.95 23.30 -7.10
CA LEU A 233 13.63 22.75 -7.29
C LEU A 233 12.86 22.64 -5.96
N LEU A 234 13.56 22.28 -4.88
CA LEU A 234 12.99 22.25 -3.53
C LEU A 234 12.53 23.64 -3.09
N LEU A 235 13.37 24.65 -3.25
CA LEU A 235 13.05 26.05 -2.90
C LEU A 235 11.84 26.55 -3.68
N ARG A 236 11.79 26.33 -4.98
CA ARG A 236 10.68 26.73 -5.85
C ARG A 236 9.37 26.06 -5.42
N ARG A 237 9.35 24.72 -5.27
CA ARG A 237 8.15 23.95 -4.87
C ARG A 237 7.68 24.35 -3.47
N ALA A 238 8.59 24.55 -2.54
CA ALA A 238 8.25 25.02 -1.20
C ALA A 238 7.72 26.46 -1.21
N SER A 239 8.27 27.36 -2.04
CA SER A 239 7.76 28.71 -2.24
C SER A 239 6.33 28.71 -2.81
N GLU A 240 6.08 27.88 -3.82
CA GLU A 240 4.72 27.70 -4.40
C GLU A 240 3.71 27.14 -3.36
N LEU A 241 4.13 26.19 -2.54
CA LEU A 241 3.29 25.58 -1.50
C LEU A 241 2.95 26.58 -0.39
N LEU A 242 3.96 27.32 0.08
CA LEU A 242 3.86 28.17 1.28
C LEU A 242 3.43 29.61 0.98
N GLY A 243 3.56 30.06 -0.28
CA GLY A 243 3.37 31.45 -0.66
C GLY A 243 4.42 32.40 -0.06
N VAL A 244 5.64 31.90 0.22
CA VAL A 244 6.75 32.63 0.87
C VAL A 244 7.91 32.70 -0.12
N LEU A 245 8.68 33.80 -0.09
CA LEU A 245 9.83 33.98 -0.96
C LEU A 245 10.94 32.95 -0.67
N GLU A 246 11.63 32.48 -1.72
CA GLU A 246 12.72 31.51 -1.60
C GLU A 246 13.85 31.96 -0.66
N GLU A 247 14.10 33.27 -0.57
CA GLU A 247 15.09 33.88 0.34
C GLU A 247 14.79 33.60 1.82
N ASN A 248 13.51 33.46 2.19
CA ASN A 248 13.10 33.14 3.56
C ASN A 248 13.12 31.63 3.81
N ILE A 249 13.02 30.80 2.76
CA ILE A 249 13.02 29.34 2.85
C ILE A 249 14.42 28.79 3.01
N ARG A 250 15.39 29.31 2.26
CA ARG A 250 16.76 28.82 2.22
C ARG A 250 17.43 28.70 3.59
N PRO A 251 17.36 29.70 4.50
CA PRO A 251 17.94 29.56 5.85
C PRO A 251 17.31 28.43 6.65
N GLN A 252 16.03 28.12 6.41
CA GLN A 252 15.35 27.03 7.11
C GLN A 252 15.75 25.64 6.59
N VAL A 253 16.19 25.54 5.33
CA VAL A 253 16.85 24.31 4.82
C VAL A 253 18.14 24.07 5.58
N ASP A 254 18.99 25.08 5.77
CA ASP A 254 20.25 24.99 6.51
C ASP A 254 20.01 24.60 8.00
N ASN A 255 18.97 25.19 8.61
CA ASN A 255 18.58 24.84 9.98
C ASN A 255 18.11 23.37 10.08
N LEU A 256 17.33 22.88 9.12
CA LEU A 256 16.89 21.47 9.09
C LEU A 256 18.05 20.49 8.86
N ILE A 257 19.10 20.92 8.16
CA ILE A 257 20.34 20.15 8.02
C ILE A 257 21.08 20.08 9.36
N MET A 258 21.20 21.22 10.08
CA MET A 258 21.77 21.24 11.43
C MET A 258 21.02 20.34 12.40
N ASP A 259 19.69 20.33 12.32
CA ASP A 259 18.79 19.47 13.10
C ASP A 259 18.79 18.00 12.65
N ARG A 260 19.60 17.64 11.66
CA ARG A 260 19.70 16.29 11.08
C ARG A 260 18.40 15.72 10.51
N LYS A 261 17.42 16.58 10.23
CA LYS A 261 16.17 16.20 9.53
C LYS A 261 16.38 16.10 8.03
N LEU A 262 17.33 16.87 7.49
CA LEU A 262 17.77 16.84 6.09
C LEU A 262 19.25 16.49 5.96
N VAL A 263 19.62 15.98 4.79
CA VAL A 263 21.00 15.78 4.37
C VAL A 263 21.19 16.42 3.00
N ALA A 264 22.17 17.32 2.88
CA ALA A 264 22.57 17.90 1.61
C ALA A 264 23.86 17.23 1.11
N LYS A 265 23.89 16.86 -0.16
CA LYS A 265 25.05 16.31 -0.84
C LYS A 265 25.21 17.02 -2.19
N GLY A 266 26.10 18.00 -2.28
CA GLY A 266 26.09 18.94 -3.39
C GLY A 266 24.74 19.66 -3.48
N GLU A 267 24.15 19.67 -4.66
CA GLU A 267 22.82 20.25 -4.89
C GLU A 267 21.65 19.34 -4.48
N ALA A 268 21.90 18.09 -4.13
CA ALA A 268 20.86 17.13 -3.76
C ALA A 268 20.46 17.27 -2.29
N VAL A 269 19.19 17.55 -2.00
CA VAL A 269 18.63 17.66 -0.64
C VAL A 269 17.68 16.51 -0.39
N PHE A 270 18.00 15.69 0.60
CA PHE A 270 17.28 14.50 1.02
C PHE A 270 16.58 14.73 2.36
N ALA A 271 15.42 14.11 2.57
CA ALA A 271 15.02 13.76 3.92
C ALA A 271 15.99 12.69 4.46
N SER A 272 16.44 12.83 5.72
CA SER A 272 17.50 11.99 6.29
C SER A 272 17.23 10.50 6.18
N SER A 273 15.97 10.07 6.33
CA SER A 273 15.56 8.67 6.22
C SER A 273 15.91 8.06 4.85
N TYR A 274 15.72 8.80 3.75
CA TYR A 274 16.01 8.32 2.40
C TYR A 274 17.50 8.35 2.07
N TYR A 275 18.22 9.37 2.52
CA TYR A 275 19.69 9.40 2.38
C TYR A 275 20.32 8.18 3.04
N TYR A 276 19.95 7.91 4.30
CA TYR A 276 20.49 6.75 5.02
C TYR A 276 19.97 5.42 4.49
N ALA A 277 18.76 5.38 3.90
CA ALA A 277 18.29 4.18 3.23
C ALA A 277 19.20 3.81 2.04
N GLU A 278 19.51 4.78 1.15
CA GLU A 278 20.43 4.55 0.02
C GLU A 278 21.86 4.20 0.49
N LEU A 279 22.38 4.93 1.49
CA LEU A 279 23.72 4.70 2.03
C LEU A 279 23.84 3.29 2.65
N ASN A 280 22.83 2.89 3.43
CA ASN A 280 22.84 1.57 4.07
C ASN A 280 22.71 0.46 3.01
N CYS A 281 21.84 0.63 1.99
CA CYS A 281 21.75 -0.32 0.87
C CYS A 281 23.09 -0.48 0.18
N ALA A 282 23.78 0.61 -0.14
CA ALA A 282 25.08 0.56 -0.81
C ALA A 282 26.13 -0.17 0.04
N ASN A 283 26.17 0.06 1.36
CA ASN A 283 27.07 -0.66 2.28
C ASN A 283 26.75 -2.16 2.37
N MET A 284 25.47 -2.52 2.51
CA MET A 284 25.06 -3.92 2.60
C MET A 284 25.35 -4.67 1.29
N LEU A 285 25.12 -4.03 0.13
CA LEU A 285 25.43 -4.61 -1.17
C LEU A 285 26.92 -4.88 -1.35
N ARG A 286 27.79 -3.94 -0.94
CA ARG A 286 29.24 -4.16 -0.95
C ARG A 286 29.63 -5.37 -0.08
N ASN A 287 29.00 -5.53 1.09
CA ASN A 287 29.29 -6.63 1.99
C ASN A 287 28.77 -7.99 1.46
N LEU A 288 27.72 -7.99 0.67
CA LEU A 288 27.19 -9.19 -0.01
C LEU A 288 27.99 -9.56 -1.27
N ASN A 289 28.66 -8.60 -1.90
CA ASN A 289 29.42 -8.82 -3.13
C ASN A 289 30.77 -9.47 -2.84
N ILE A 290 30.74 -10.68 -2.37
CA ILE A 290 31.91 -11.52 -2.07
C ILE A 290 32.04 -12.64 -3.10
N PRO A 291 33.29 -13.02 -3.50
CA PRO A 291 33.51 -14.21 -4.31
C PRO A 291 33.11 -15.46 -3.50
N MET A 292 32.32 -16.33 -4.11
CA MET A 292 31.89 -17.62 -3.53
C MET A 292 32.76 -18.79 -3.96
N VAL A 293 33.77 -18.49 -4.78
CA VAL A 293 34.74 -19.46 -5.31
C VAL A 293 36.14 -18.92 -5.09
N GLU A 294 37.06 -19.77 -4.63
CA GLU A 294 38.46 -19.36 -4.36
C GLU A 294 39.21 -18.95 -5.62
N ALA A 295 39.88 -17.81 -5.59
CA ALA A 295 40.53 -17.20 -6.74
C ALA A 295 41.64 -18.08 -7.36
N GLU A 296 42.31 -18.92 -6.56
CA GLU A 296 43.41 -19.79 -7.01
C GLU A 296 42.96 -20.93 -7.93
N ASN A 297 41.67 -21.28 -7.88
CA ASN A 297 41.09 -22.43 -8.63
C ASN A 297 40.18 -21.99 -9.81
N LEU A 298 40.00 -20.70 -10.05
CA LEU A 298 39.02 -20.16 -11.00
C LEU A 298 39.04 -20.81 -12.40
N PRO A 299 40.16 -20.97 -13.14
CA PRO A 299 40.12 -21.46 -14.50
C PRO A 299 39.74 -22.97 -14.61
N SER A 300 40.13 -23.77 -13.63
CA SER A 300 39.78 -25.19 -13.59
C SER A 300 38.36 -25.44 -13.11
N GLN A 301 37.88 -24.62 -12.20
CA GLN A 301 36.51 -24.66 -11.69
C GLN A 301 35.52 -24.13 -12.72
N ASP A 302 35.86 -23.09 -13.48
CA ASP A 302 35.04 -22.55 -14.56
C ASP A 302 34.72 -23.60 -15.60
N ALA A 303 35.75 -24.34 -16.07
CA ALA A 303 35.57 -25.40 -17.01
C ALA A 303 34.73 -26.58 -16.43
N ALA A 304 34.91 -26.89 -15.15
CA ALA A 304 34.14 -27.91 -14.45
C ALA A 304 32.68 -27.53 -14.25
N ILE A 305 32.42 -26.28 -13.80
CA ILE A 305 31.07 -25.71 -13.64
C ILE A 305 30.36 -25.74 -15.00
N ARG A 306 30.98 -25.19 -16.06
CA ARG A 306 30.40 -25.15 -17.40
C ARG A 306 30.04 -26.54 -17.92
N LYS A 307 30.95 -27.49 -17.83
CA LYS A 307 30.69 -28.87 -18.23
C LYS A 307 29.55 -29.54 -17.45
N ARG A 308 29.43 -29.19 -16.17
CA ARG A 308 28.33 -29.67 -15.33
C ARG A 308 27.00 -29.04 -15.76
N LEU A 309 26.96 -27.73 -16.01
CA LEU A 309 25.78 -27.03 -16.49
C LEU A 309 25.30 -27.54 -17.85
N GLU A 310 26.22 -27.80 -18.80
CA GLU A 310 25.90 -28.37 -20.10
C GLU A 310 25.23 -29.76 -19.95
N ARG A 311 25.81 -30.63 -19.10
CA ARG A 311 25.19 -31.95 -18.80
C ARG A 311 23.83 -31.83 -18.13
N MET A 312 23.67 -30.89 -17.22
CA MET A 312 22.37 -30.64 -16.56
C MET A 312 21.33 -30.14 -17.56
N ALA A 313 21.71 -29.21 -18.45
CA ALA A 313 20.86 -28.69 -19.50
C ALA A 313 20.41 -29.81 -20.46
N GLU A 314 21.34 -30.73 -20.89
CA GLU A 314 21.02 -31.90 -21.68
C GLU A 314 20.01 -32.81 -20.97
N ASN A 315 20.24 -33.14 -19.69
CA ASN A 315 19.37 -34.01 -18.90
C ASN A 315 17.96 -33.44 -18.72
N LEU A 316 17.86 -32.10 -18.60
CA LEU A 316 16.59 -31.40 -18.45
C LEU A 316 15.94 -31.04 -19.81
N SER A 317 16.58 -31.39 -20.94
CA SER A 317 16.16 -30.99 -22.28
C SER A 317 15.99 -29.48 -22.43
N MET A 318 16.87 -28.71 -21.80
CA MET A 318 16.87 -27.22 -21.82
C MET A 318 17.94 -26.75 -22.78
N GLU A 319 17.55 -25.92 -23.76
CA GLU A 319 18.50 -25.23 -24.64
C GLU A 319 18.85 -23.89 -24.03
N LEU A 320 20.07 -23.72 -23.56
CA LEU A 320 20.61 -22.47 -23.04
C LEU A 320 21.57 -21.84 -24.03
N ASP A 321 21.50 -20.51 -24.19
CA ASP A 321 22.51 -19.79 -24.97
C ASP A 321 23.72 -19.36 -24.12
N GLU A 322 24.74 -18.79 -24.76
CA GLU A 322 25.96 -18.36 -24.10
C GLU A 322 25.74 -17.34 -22.99
N LEU A 323 24.80 -16.38 -23.17
CA LEU A 323 24.50 -15.38 -22.13
C LEU A 323 23.74 -16.01 -20.95
N GLN A 324 22.84 -16.95 -21.21
CA GLN A 324 22.13 -17.68 -20.16
C GLN A 324 23.09 -18.57 -19.36
N LEU A 325 23.98 -19.32 -20.04
CA LEU A 325 25.03 -20.10 -19.37
C LEU A 325 25.92 -19.22 -18.52
N LYS A 326 26.39 -18.07 -19.09
CA LYS A 326 27.16 -17.08 -18.34
C LYS A 326 26.42 -16.56 -17.11
N ALA A 327 25.10 -16.29 -17.23
CA ALA A 327 24.30 -15.84 -16.11
C ALA A 327 24.25 -16.87 -14.98
N VAL A 328 24.10 -18.15 -15.30
CA VAL A 328 24.14 -19.22 -14.30
C VAL A 328 25.53 -19.33 -13.68
N GLU A 329 26.60 -19.29 -14.47
CA GLU A 329 27.99 -19.30 -13.99
C GLU A 329 28.26 -18.14 -13.00
N GLU A 330 27.87 -16.90 -13.38
CA GLU A 330 28.06 -15.73 -12.52
C GLU A 330 27.25 -15.81 -11.22
N SER A 331 26.03 -16.39 -11.26
CA SER A 331 25.22 -16.58 -10.05
C SER A 331 25.84 -17.58 -9.07
N ILE A 332 26.64 -18.53 -9.56
CA ILE A 332 27.34 -19.52 -8.75
C ILE A 332 28.58 -18.91 -8.09
N LYS A 333 29.31 -18.06 -8.84
CA LYS A 333 30.60 -17.51 -8.44
C LYS A 333 30.51 -16.34 -7.45
N ASN A 334 29.38 -15.62 -7.45
CA ASN A 334 29.26 -14.37 -6.73
C ASN A 334 28.17 -14.42 -5.65
N GLY A 335 28.38 -13.71 -4.55
CA GLY A 335 27.40 -13.55 -3.49
C GLY A 335 26.25 -12.58 -3.87
N LEU A 336 26.51 -11.68 -4.83
CA LEU A 336 25.51 -10.80 -5.41
C LEU A 336 25.56 -10.90 -6.94
N PHE A 337 24.42 -11.13 -7.58
CA PHE A 337 24.32 -11.22 -9.02
C PHE A 337 23.04 -10.57 -9.55
N ILE A 338 23.13 -9.86 -10.68
CA ILE A 338 22.01 -9.15 -11.31
C ILE A 338 21.74 -9.75 -12.69
N LEU A 339 20.51 -10.20 -12.91
CA LEU A 339 20.01 -10.71 -14.19
C LEU A 339 18.95 -9.76 -14.76
N SER A 340 19.23 -9.12 -15.87
CA SER A 340 18.28 -8.28 -16.59
C SER A 340 17.92 -8.85 -17.95
N GLY A 341 16.76 -8.47 -18.48
CA GLY A 341 16.35 -8.80 -19.85
C GLY A 341 14.87 -8.51 -20.10
N GLY A 342 14.55 -8.25 -21.35
CA GLY A 342 13.18 -7.99 -21.80
C GLY A 342 12.31 -9.25 -21.91
N PRO A 343 11.10 -9.14 -22.44
CA PRO A 343 10.21 -10.27 -22.69
C PRO A 343 10.81 -11.24 -23.72
N GLY A 344 10.60 -12.54 -23.53
CA GLY A 344 11.06 -13.58 -24.47
C GLY A 344 12.56 -13.82 -24.51
N THR A 345 13.36 -13.22 -23.61
CA THR A 345 14.82 -13.42 -23.53
C THR A 345 15.22 -14.64 -22.67
N GLY A 346 14.23 -15.34 -22.08
CA GLY A 346 14.49 -16.56 -21.34
C GLY A 346 14.94 -16.38 -19.89
N LYS A 347 14.60 -15.27 -19.24
CA LYS A 347 14.84 -15.07 -17.79
C LYS A 347 14.37 -16.23 -16.95
N THR A 348 13.12 -16.67 -17.13
CA THR A 348 12.52 -17.78 -16.39
C THR A 348 13.29 -19.09 -16.59
N THR A 349 13.74 -19.37 -17.81
CA THR A 349 14.56 -20.54 -18.13
C THR A 349 15.89 -20.50 -17.39
N THR A 350 16.53 -19.31 -17.37
CA THR A 350 17.78 -19.10 -16.64
C THR A 350 17.59 -19.27 -15.13
N ILE A 351 16.51 -18.69 -14.56
CA ILE A 351 16.17 -18.87 -13.13
C ILE A 351 15.96 -20.36 -12.81
N ASN A 352 15.23 -21.08 -13.65
CA ASN A 352 15.02 -22.53 -13.46
C ASN A 352 16.34 -23.30 -13.43
N MET A 353 17.28 -22.98 -14.32
CA MET A 353 18.58 -23.63 -14.32
C MET A 353 19.39 -23.29 -13.06
N ILE A 354 19.35 -22.03 -12.60
CA ILE A 354 19.98 -21.59 -11.36
C ILE A 354 19.40 -22.38 -10.16
N ILE A 355 18.08 -22.47 -10.06
CA ILE A 355 17.40 -23.21 -8.99
C ILE A 355 17.82 -24.69 -9.01
N ARG A 356 17.78 -25.36 -10.18
CA ARG A 356 18.16 -26.77 -10.31
C ARG A 356 19.61 -27.02 -9.95
N PHE A 357 20.49 -26.08 -10.26
CA PHE A 357 21.90 -26.19 -9.86
C PHE A 357 22.01 -26.14 -8.32
N PHE A 358 21.46 -25.16 -7.66
CA PHE A 358 21.58 -25.03 -6.22
C PHE A 358 20.81 -26.12 -5.45
N GLU A 359 19.68 -26.60 -5.99
CA GLU A 359 18.98 -27.78 -5.48
C GLU A 359 19.89 -29.02 -5.51
N SER A 360 20.65 -29.21 -6.61
CA SER A 360 21.61 -30.32 -6.72
C SER A 360 22.79 -30.23 -5.76
N GLU A 361 23.06 -29.05 -5.23
CA GLU A 361 24.05 -28.81 -4.15
C GLU A 361 23.46 -28.98 -2.74
N GLY A 362 22.14 -29.22 -2.63
CA GLY A 362 21.45 -29.35 -1.34
C GLY A 362 21.30 -28.03 -0.59
N MET A 363 21.27 -26.90 -1.32
CA MET A 363 21.14 -25.56 -0.75
C MET A 363 19.69 -25.16 -0.52
N ASP A 364 19.43 -24.44 0.55
CA ASP A 364 18.13 -23.84 0.86
C ASP A 364 17.89 -22.59 0.02
N ILE A 365 16.84 -22.65 -0.85
CA ILE A 365 16.54 -21.61 -1.84
C ILE A 365 15.23 -20.93 -1.48
N PHE A 366 15.26 -19.62 -1.34
CA PHE A 366 14.05 -18.79 -1.16
C PHE A 366 13.79 -17.97 -2.41
N LEU A 367 12.53 -18.04 -2.89
CA LEU A 367 12.06 -17.30 -4.04
C LEU A 367 11.08 -16.22 -3.59
N ALA A 368 11.25 -15.00 -4.09
CA ALA A 368 10.28 -13.95 -3.81
C ALA A 368 10.10 -12.97 -4.97
N ALA A 369 8.97 -12.26 -4.91
CA ALA A 369 8.64 -11.17 -5.83
C ALA A 369 7.89 -10.05 -5.07
N PRO A 370 7.83 -8.82 -5.60
CA PRO A 370 7.17 -7.71 -4.90
C PRO A 370 5.65 -7.85 -4.80
N THR A 371 4.99 -8.59 -5.68
CA THR A 371 3.54 -8.77 -5.69
C THR A 371 3.13 -10.24 -5.61
N GLY A 372 1.91 -10.50 -5.08
CA GLY A 372 1.37 -11.86 -4.98
C GLY A 372 1.25 -12.56 -6.34
N ARG A 373 0.86 -11.83 -7.38
CA ARG A 373 0.77 -12.36 -8.75
C ARG A 373 2.12 -12.74 -9.33
N ALA A 374 3.13 -11.90 -9.15
CA ALA A 374 4.48 -12.22 -9.61
C ALA A 374 5.03 -13.45 -8.87
N ALA A 375 4.81 -13.55 -7.56
CA ALA A 375 5.19 -14.73 -6.77
C ALA A 375 4.47 -16.00 -7.26
N LYS A 376 3.15 -15.93 -7.47
CA LYS A 376 2.37 -17.06 -8.01
C LYS A 376 2.89 -17.50 -9.38
N ARG A 377 3.12 -16.54 -10.30
CA ARG A 377 3.70 -16.83 -11.62
C ARG A 377 5.07 -17.50 -11.51
N MET A 378 5.92 -17.04 -10.59
CA MET A 378 7.23 -17.63 -10.33
C MET A 378 7.09 -19.07 -9.83
N THR A 379 6.15 -19.33 -8.92
CA THR A 379 5.83 -20.69 -8.45
C THR A 379 5.38 -21.60 -9.61
N GLU A 380 4.44 -21.14 -10.43
CA GLU A 380 3.93 -21.92 -11.59
C GLU A 380 5.05 -22.21 -12.61
N ALA A 381 5.94 -21.27 -12.83
CA ALA A 381 7.00 -21.38 -13.82
C ALA A 381 8.20 -22.21 -13.36
N THR A 382 8.49 -22.23 -12.06
CA THR A 382 9.66 -22.91 -11.50
C THR A 382 9.31 -24.25 -10.81
N GLY A 383 8.07 -24.40 -10.35
CA GLY A 383 7.64 -25.50 -9.50
C GLY A 383 8.10 -25.40 -8.05
N PHE A 384 8.76 -24.27 -7.65
CA PHE A 384 9.17 -23.97 -6.28
C PHE A 384 8.28 -22.88 -5.68
N GLU A 385 7.94 -23.00 -4.41
CA GLU A 385 7.13 -22.00 -3.73
C GLU A 385 7.84 -20.64 -3.70
N ALA A 386 7.21 -19.63 -4.28
CA ALA A 386 7.64 -18.24 -4.20
C ALA A 386 6.66 -17.43 -3.34
N LYS A 387 7.20 -16.51 -2.53
CA LYS A 387 6.44 -15.66 -1.62
C LYS A 387 6.53 -14.20 -2.05
N THR A 388 5.64 -13.35 -1.57
CA THR A 388 5.90 -11.90 -1.67
C THR A 388 7.07 -11.53 -0.76
N ILE A 389 7.85 -10.49 -1.14
CA ILE A 389 8.95 -10.00 -0.28
C ILE A 389 8.44 -9.69 1.14
N HIS A 390 7.26 -9.09 1.26
CA HIS A 390 6.63 -8.81 2.55
C HIS A 390 6.37 -10.09 3.37
N ARG A 391 5.89 -11.16 2.75
CA ARG A 391 5.69 -12.46 3.44
C ARG A 391 7.00 -13.15 3.75
N LEU A 392 7.99 -13.03 2.88
CA LEU A 392 9.33 -13.57 3.13
C LEU A 392 9.96 -12.92 4.36
N LEU A 393 9.74 -11.61 4.52
CA LEU A 393 10.26 -10.84 5.65
C LEU A 393 9.36 -10.88 6.89
N GLU A 394 8.27 -11.65 6.87
CA GLU A 394 7.34 -11.82 7.99
C GLU A 394 6.89 -10.47 8.56
N LEU A 395 6.16 -9.70 7.74
CA LEU A 395 5.61 -8.42 8.17
C LEU A 395 4.68 -8.60 9.38
N ASN A 396 5.03 -7.99 10.50
CA ASN A 396 4.24 -8.09 11.73
C ASN A 396 2.99 -7.21 11.64
N SER A 397 1.82 -7.84 11.48
CA SER A 397 0.51 -7.20 11.37
C SER A 397 -0.13 -6.83 12.73
N ALA A 398 0.54 -7.13 13.84
CA ALA A 398 0.02 -6.90 15.19
C ALA A 398 0.09 -5.43 15.65
N LEU A 399 0.82 -4.58 14.90
CA LEU A 399 0.85 -3.14 15.18
C LEU A 399 -0.29 -2.47 14.42
N SER A 400 -1.09 -1.70 15.14
CA SER A 400 -2.22 -0.91 14.64
C SER A 400 -1.84 -0.13 13.37
N GLU A 401 -2.82 0.07 12.47
CA GLU A 401 -2.67 0.87 11.24
C GLU A 401 -2.08 2.28 11.46
N ASP A 402 -2.04 2.75 12.69
CA ASP A 402 -1.47 4.04 13.08
C ASP A 402 0.08 4.09 12.98
N ASP A 403 0.77 2.95 12.91
CA ASP A 403 2.24 2.86 12.86
C ASP A 403 2.78 2.47 11.46
N THR A 404 2.02 2.72 10.40
CA THR A 404 2.39 2.43 9.00
C THR A 404 3.67 3.16 8.53
N ARG A 405 4.21 4.08 9.33
CA ARG A 405 5.48 4.78 9.01
C ARG A 405 6.72 3.91 9.21
N LYS A 406 6.62 2.76 9.90
CA LYS A 406 7.71 1.77 10.02
C LYS A 406 7.12 0.36 9.89
N ALA A 407 7.13 -0.18 8.66
CA ALA A 407 6.88 -1.60 8.49
C ALA A 407 7.86 -2.38 9.37
N ASN A 408 7.36 -3.01 10.41
CA ASN A 408 8.19 -3.78 11.32
C ASN A 408 8.23 -5.22 10.78
N PHE A 409 9.31 -5.55 10.09
CA PHE A 409 9.57 -6.90 9.62
C PHE A 409 10.24 -7.72 10.72
N GLU A 410 9.74 -8.93 10.97
CA GLU A 410 10.35 -9.85 11.94
C GLU A 410 11.72 -10.35 11.46
N ARG A 411 11.86 -10.52 10.10
CA ARG A 411 13.14 -10.84 9.48
C ARG A 411 13.95 -9.56 9.26
N ASN A 412 15.07 -9.45 9.94
CA ASN A 412 15.96 -8.30 9.94
C ASN A 412 17.40 -8.71 10.35
N GLN A 413 18.28 -7.79 10.70
CA GLN A 413 19.66 -8.08 11.09
C GLN A 413 19.78 -8.96 12.34
N GLU A 414 18.82 -8.87 13.28
CA GLU A 414 18.80 -9.65 14.52
C GLU A 414 18.16 -11.02 14.31
N ASN A 415 17.28 -11.15 13.33
CA ASN A 415 16.58 -12.37 12.94
C ASN A 415 16.64 -12.57 11.41
N PRO A 416 17.80 -12.90 10.82
CA PRO A 416 17.98 -12.99 9.39
C PRO A 416 17.26 -14.19 8.77
N LEU A 417 17.17 -14.20 7.43
CA LEU A 417 16.68 -15.34 6.66
C LEU A 417 17.70 -16.49 6.76
N GLU A 418 17.22 -17.67 7.07
CA GLU A 418 18.02 -18.90 7.06
C GLU A 418 17.98 -19.52 5.66
N ALA A 419 18.72 -18.93 4.72
CA ALA A 419 18.77 -19.35 3.33
C ALA A 419 20.19 -19.30 2.78
N ASP A 420 20.54 -20.24 1.91
CA ASP A 420 21.80 -20.22 1.17
C ASP A 420 21.70 -19.35 -0.09
N VAL A 421 20.51 -19.32 -0.70
CA VAL A 421 20.23 -18.59 -1.93
C VAL A 421 18.88 -17.88 -1.83
N VAL A 422 18.86 -16.59 -2.13
CA VAL A 422 17.64 -15.77 -2.23
C VAL A 422 17.54 -15.21 -3.65
N ILE A 423 16.45 -15.53 -4.35
CA ILE A 423 16.18 -15.04 -5.71
C ILE A 423 14.96 -14.13 -5.67
N ILE A 424 15.14 -12.90 -6.14
CA ILE A 424 14.07 -11.89 -6.22
C ILE A 424 13.79 -11.58 -7.68
N ASP A 425 12.57 -11.85 -8.13
CA ASP A 425 12.11 -11.48 -9.47
C ASP A 425 11.31 -10.16 -9.45
N GLU A 426 11.10 -9.58 -10.63
CA GLU A 426 10.40 -8.30 -10.84
C GLU A 426 11.01 -7.13 -10.03
N MET A 427 12.33 -7.05 -9.97
CA MET A 427 13.08 -6.03 -9.22
C MET A 427 12.79 -4.59 -9.66
N SER A 428 12.27 -4.36 -10.87
CA SER A 428 11.83 -3.04 -11.34
C SER A 428 10.75 -2.42 -10.45
N MET A 429 9.98 -3.24 -9.75
CA MET A 429 8.88 -2.82 -8.87
C MET A 429 9.30 -2.57 -7.42
N VAL A 430 10.55 -2.89 -7.06
CA VAL A 430 11.07 -2.77 -5.67
C VAL A 430 11.59 -1.37 -5.43
N ASP A 431 11.02 -0.68 -4.44
CA ASP A 431 11.49 0.64 -4.00
C ASP A 431 12.65 0.55 -3.01
N ILE A 432 13.26 1.69 -2.68
CA ILE A 432 14.44 1.75 -1.81
C ILE A 432 14.16 1.29 -0.38
N GLN A 433 12.95 1.49 0.15
CA GLN A 433 12.61 1.11 1.52
C GLN A 433 12.43 -0.40 1.64
N LEU A 434 11.67 -1.01 0.72
CA LEU A 434 11.50 -2.46 0.67
C LEU A 434 12.83 -3.16 0.38
N PHE A 435 13.65 -2.57 -0.49
CA PHE A 435 14.98 -3.11 -0.78
C PHE A 435 15.89 -3.06 0.45
N GLN A 436 15.88 -1.95 1.19
CA GLN A 436 16.62 -1.85 2.45
C GLN A 436 16.18 -2.90 3.48
N ALA A 437 14.87 -3.11 3.61
CA ALA A 437 14.33 -4.13 4.51
C ALA A 437 14.80 -5.53 4.12
N LEU A 438 14.76 -5.86 2.83
CA LEU A 438 15.25 -7.13 2.28
C LEU A 438 16.73 -7.33 2.60
N LEU A 439 17.57 -6.34 2.30
CA LEU A 439 19.02 -6.45 2.52
C LEU A 439 19.37 -6.62 4.00
N LYS A 440 18.62 -6.03 4.92
CA LYS A 440 18.80 -6.22 6.36
C LYS A 440 18.59 -7.66 6.83
N ALA A 441 17.76 -8.41 6.13
CA ALA A 441 17.44 -9.79 6.47
C ALA A 441 18.41 -10.81 5.84
N ILE A 442 19.35 -10.37 4.99
CA ILE A 442 20.27 -11.26 4.27
C ILE A 442 21.69 -11.12 4.86
N LEU A 443 22.28 -12.23 5.23
CA LEU A 443 23.64 -12.26 5.78
C LEU A 443 24.71 -12.38 4.67
N PRO A 444 25.91 -11.84 4.88
CA PRO A 444 27.07 -12.16 4.05
C PRO A 444 27.32 -13.68 4.03
N GLY A 445 27.49 -14.25 2.83
CA GLY A 445 27.58 -15.70 2.61
C GLY A 445 26.33 -16.29 1.99
N THR A 446 25.15 -15.65 2.12
CA THR A 446 23.97 -15.95 1.31
C THR A 446 24.12 -15.37 -0.08
N ARG A 447 23.77 -16.11 -1.10
CA ARG A 447 23.71 -15.63 -2.49
C ARG A 447 22.42 -14.84 -2.73
N LEU A 448 22.55 -13.61 -3.16
CA LEU A 448 21.41 -12.75 -3.56
C LEU A 448 21.40 -12.59 -5.07
N ILE A 449 20.35 -13.08 -5.72
CA ILE A 449 20.15 -13.00 -7.16
C ILE A 449 18.95 -12.09 -7.43
N LEU A 450 19.22 -10.96 -8.09
CA LEU A 450 18.22 -9.93 -8.41
C LEU A 450 17.86 -10.02 -9.89
N VAL A 451 16.58 -10.27 -10.17
CA VAL A 451 16.09 -10.47 -11.54
C VAL A 451 15.05 -9.40 -11.89
N GLY A 452 15.10 -8.87 -13.10
CA GLY A 452 14.11 -7.89 -13.53
C GLY A 452 14.27 -7.42 -14.97
N ASP A 453 13.43 -6.50 -15.34
CA ASP A 453 13.44 -5.81 -16.62
C ASP A 453 13.52 -4.30 -16.35
N VAL A 454 14.68 -3.71 -16.65
CA VAL A 454 14.97 -2.28 -16.35
C VAL A 454 14.13 -1.33 -17.20
N ASP A 455 13.57 -1.81 -18.31
CA ASP A 455 12.81 -0.99 -19.27
C ASP A 455 11.30 -0.97 -18.96
N GLN A 456 10.84 -1.80 -18.01
CA GLN A 456 9.49 -1.70 -17.47
C GLN A 456 9.35 -0.47 -16.57
N LEU A 457 8.10 -0.15 -16.23
CA LEU A 457 7.80 0.93 -15.31
C LEU A 457 8.52 0.72 -13.96
N PRO A 458 9.07 1.78 -13.38
CA PRO A 458 9.70 1.72 -12.07
C PRO A 458 8.67 1.45 -10.96
N SER A 459 9.17 1.22 -9.74
CA SER A 459 8.37 1.08 -8.52
C SER A 459 7.39 2.24 -8.30
N VAL A 460 6.29 2.02 -7.62
CA VAL A 460 5.39 3.11 -7.20
C VAL A 460 6.09 3.97 -6.13
N GLY A 461 6.80 3.34 -5.19
CA GLY A 461 7.58 4.02 -4.16
C GLY A 461 8.88 4.67 -4.67
N PRO A 462 9.63 5.34 -3.78
CA PRO A 462 10.80 6.14 -4.13
C PRO A 462 11.99 5.29 -4.57
N GLY A 463 12.76 5.84 -5.50
CA GLY A 463 13.95 5.21 -6.05
C GLY A 463 13.70 4.45 -7.36
N GLN A 464 14.78 3.97 -7.94
CA GLN A 464 14.81 3.10 -9.12
C GLN A 464 15.92 2.06 -8.97
N VAL A 465 15.80 1.26 -7.94
CA VAL A 465 16.84 0.36 -7.43
C VAL A 465 17.53 -0.45 -8.51
N LEU A 466 16.78 -1.19 -9.34
CA LEU A 466 17.38 -2.03 -10.39
C LEU A 466 18.22 -1.21 -11.39
N ARG A 467 17.72 -0.05 -11.81
CA ARG A 467 18.41 0.84 -12.75
C ARG A 467 19.70 1.42 -12.14
N ASP A 468 19.63 1.87 -10.90
CA ASP A 468 20.78 2.43 -10.17
C ASP A 468 21.86 1.36 -9.96
N LEU A 469 21.47 0.13 -9.62
CA LEU A 469 22.38 -1.02 -9.51
C LEU A 469 23.12 -1.29 -10.83
N MET A 470 22.37 -1.36 -11.93
CA MET A 470 22.94 -1.63 -13.26
C MET A 470 23.83 -0.50 -13.74
N ASN A 471 23.41 0.75 -13.56
CA ASN A 471 24.19 1.94 -13.95
C ASN A 471 25.48 2.06 -13.16
N SER A 472 25.49 1.65 -11.90
CA SER A 472 26.70 1.70 -11.06
C SER A 472 27.84 0.85 -11.61
N ARG A 473 27.53 -0.23 -12.34
CA ARG A 473 28.50 -1.22 -12.85
C ARG A 473 29.41 -1.80 -11.77
N ALA A 474 29.00 -1.74 -10.53
CA ALA A 474 29.77 -2.17 -9.37
C ALA A 474 29.67 -3.68 -9.12
N PHE A 475 28.67 -4.33 -9.65
CA PHE A 475 28.29 -5.70 -9.33
C PHE A 475 28.24 -6.58 -10.58
N PRO A 476 28.50 -7.91 -10.44
CA PRO A 476 28.33 -8.86 -11.52
C PRO A 476 26.91 -8.81 -12.08
N MET A 477 26.80 -8.63 -13.38
CA MET A 477 25.51 -8.57 -14.06
C MET A 477 25.56 -9.17 -15.46
N VAL A 478 24.42 -9.75 -15.87
CA VAL A 478 24.21 -10.21 -17.24
C VAL A 478 22.89 -9.66 -17.76
N THR A 479 22.90 -9.08 -18.95
CA THR A 479 21.69 -8.65 -19.65
C THR A 479 21.41 -9.60 -20.80
N LEU A 480 20.25 -10.27 -20.76
CA LEU A 480 19.80 -11.18 -21.82
C LEU A 480 19.19 -10.33 -22.96
N GLU A 481 19.79 -10.40 -24.13
CA GLU A 481 19.37 -9.61 -25.31
C GLU A 481 18.75 -10.48 -26.40
N LYS A 482 19.09 -11.77 -26.44
CA LYS A 482 18.66 -12.67 -27.49
C LYS A 482 17.18 -13.08 -27.30
N ILE A 483 16.39 -12.82 -28.31
CA ILE A 483 15.01 -13.29 -28.41
C ILE A 483 15.03 -14.71 -28.95
N PHE A 484 14.46 -15.68 -28.19
CA PHE A 484 14.41 -17.05 -28.62
C PHE A 484 13.46 -17.28 -29.79
N ARG A 485 13.74 -18.29 -30.63
CA ARG A 485 13.02 -18.54 -31.88
C ARG A 485 11.49 -18.62 -31.72
N GLN A 486 11.00 -19.23 -30.66
CA GLN A 486 9.56 -19.26 -30.38
C GLN A 486 9.00 -17.86 -30.06
N ALA A 487 9.72 -17.09 -29.25
CA ALA A 487 9.36 -15.71 -28.93
C ALA A 487 9.56 -14.77 -30.13
N GLY A 488 10.54 -15.01 -31.00
CA GLY A 488 10.77 -14.25 -32.24
C GLY A 488 9.69 -14.40 -33.31
N GLN A 489 8.78 -15.35 -33.18
CA GLN A 489 7.59 -15.49 -34.01
C GLN A 489 6.39 -14.69 -33.49
N SER A 490 6.49 -14.12 -32.28
CA SER A 490 5.48 -13.26 -31.67
C SER A 490 5.78 -11.79 -31.98
N ASP A 491 4.86 -11.13 -32.64
CA ASP A 491 4.97 -9.69 -32.90
C ASP A 491 4.81 -8.87 -31.61
N ILE A 492 4.18 -9.41 -30.58
CA ILE A 492 4.14 -8.79 -29.23
C ILE A 492 5.58 -8.58 -28.73
N VAL A 493 6.39 -9.64 -28.77
CA VAL A 493 7.79 -9.61 -28.29
C VAL A 493 8.65 -8.74 -29.20
N VAL A 494 8.55 -8.92 -30.51
CA VAL A 494 9.33 -8.14 -31.49
C VAL A 494 9.01 -6.64 -31.39
N ASN A 495 7.73 -6.30 -31.32
CA ASN A 495 7.30 -4.91 -31.19
C ASN A 495 7.68 -4.31 -29.84
N ALA A 496 7.62 -5.08 -28.75
CA ALA A 496 8.08 -4.61 -27.44
C ALA A 496 9.58 -4.20 -27.51
N HIS A 497 10.45 -5.03 -28.11
CA HIS A 497 11.86 -4.69 -28.28
C HIS A 497 12.09 -3.49 -29.21
N ARG A 498 11.31 -3.36 -30.30
CA ARG A 498 11.37 -2.17 -31.17
C ARG A 498 10.96 -0.91 -30.42
N ILE A 499 9.85 -0.95 -29.70
CA ILE A 499 9.38 0.17 -28.87
C ILE A 499 10.46 0.58 -27.90
N ASN A 500 11.08 -0.36 -27.22
CA ASN A 500 12.15 -0.08 -26.25
C ASN A 500 13.33 0.66 -26.88
N ARG A 501 13.72 0.27 -28.09
CA ARG A 501 14.77 0.95 -28.86
C ARG A 501 14.34 2.29 -29.49
N GLY A 502 13.07 2.66 -29.37
CA GLY A 502 12.52 3.85 -30.01
C GLY A 502 12.23 3.67 -31.49
N GLU A 503 12.22 2.45 -31.98
CA GLU A 503 11.93 2.12 -33.36
C GLU A 503 10.41 2.07 -33.56
N GLN A 504 9.95 2.63 -34.68
CA GLN A 504 8.53 2.58 -35.05
C GLN A 504 8.12 1.13 -35.39
N ILE A 505 6.90 0.76 -35.00
CA ILE A 505 6.35 -0.56 -35.22
C ILE A 505 5.41 -0.59 -36.43
N THR A 506 5.26 -1.76 -37.05
CA THR A 506 4.32 -1.98 -38.17
C THR A 506 2.92 -2.26 -37.63
N LEU A 507 1.93 -1.50 -38.05
CA LEU A 507 0.55 -1.55 -37.59
C LEU A 507 -0.40 -1.89 -38.77
N ASP A 508 -0.09 -2.97 -39.53
CA ASP A 508 -0.81 -3.37 -40.74
C ASP A 508 -1.83 -4.51 -40.55
N ASN A 509 -2.00 -4.96 -39.30
CA ASN A 509 -2.92 -6.03 -38.90
C ASN A 509 -2.68 -7.39 -39.61
N LYS A 510 -1.47 -7.64 -40.12
CA LYS A 510 -1.08 -8.95 -40.67
C LYS A 510 -0.50 -9.89 -39.63
N SER A 511 -0.28 -9.38 -38.42
CA SER A 511 0.17 -10.15 -37.27
C SER A 511 -0.85 -11.21 -36.84
N LYS A 512 -0.35 -12.22 -36.13
CA LYS A 512 -1.20 -13.24 -35.49
C LYS A 512 -1.56 -12.88 -34.04
N ASP A 513 -0.82 -11.97 -33.41
CA ASP A 513 -0.93 -11.67 -31.98
C ASP A 513 -0.91 -10.19 -31.65
N PHE A 514 -0.76 -9.30 -32.66
CA PHE A 514 -0.66 -7.85 -32.45
C PHE A 514 -1.52 -7.08 -33.44
N PHE A 515 -2.53 -6.36 -32.95
CA PHE A 515 -3.51 -5.67 -33.78
C PHE A 515 -3.69 -4.20 -33.35
N LEU A 516 -3.91 -3.33 -34.34
CA LEU A 516 -4.41 -1.97 -34.15
C LEU A 516 -5.74 -1.81 -34.87
N LEU A 517 -6.77 -1.45 -34.14
CA LEU A 517 -8.05 -1.01 -34.70
C LEU A 517 -8.12 0.53 -34.63
N GLU A 518 -7.84 1.19 -35.74
CA GLU A 518 -7.86 2.66 -35.83
C GLU A 518 -9.29 3.17 -35.54
N ARG A 519 -9.45 3.90 -34.43
CA ARG A 519 -10.73 4.46 -33.97
C ARG A 519 -10.47 5.80 -33.30
N ASN A 520 -11.19 6.83 -33.78
CA ASN A 520 -11.02 8.21 -33.32
C ASN A 520 -12.24 8.71 -32.51
N ASP A 521 -13.25 7.88 -32.32
CA ASP A 521 -14.44 8.18 -31.52
C ASP A 521 -14.52 7.27 -30.31
N VAL A 522 -14.70 7.86 -29.13
CA VAL A 522 -14.72 7.16 -27.84
C VAL A 522 -15.87 6.15 -27.76
N ASN A 523 -17.04 6.48 -28.26
CA ASN A 523 -18.19 5.57 -28.22
C ASN A 523 -18.00 4.37 -29.16
N VAL A 524 -17.31 4.57 -30.27
CA VAL A 524 -16.93 3.48 -31.18
C VAL A 524 -15.88 2.58 -30.50
N ILE A 525 -14.95 3.16 -29.76
CA ILE A 525 -13.98 2.41 -28.93
C ILE A 525 -14.71 1.54 -27.91
N TYR A 526 -15.66 2.10 -27.14
CA TYR A 526 -16.46 1.33 -26.18
C TYR A 526 -17.17 0.14 -26.83
N LYS A 527 -17.86 0.38 -27.95
CA LYS A 527 -18.59 -0.67 -28.67
C LYS A 527 -17.66 -1.81 -29.09
N HIS A 528 -16.52 -1.49 -29.71
CA HIS A 528 -15.59 -2.51 -30.17
C HIS A 528 -14.90 -3.23 -29.00
N MET A 529 -14.59 -2.51 -27.94
CA MET A 529 -14.03 -3.10 -26.72
C MET A 529 -14.96 -4.17 -26.15
N ILE A 530 -16.25 -3.85 -26.02
CA ILE A 530 -17.26 -4.80 -25.53
C ILE A 530 -17.35 -6.02 -26.45
N GLN A 531 -17.40 -5.83 -27.78
CA GLN A 531 -17.43 -6.94 -28.76
C GLN A 531 -16.18 -7.83 -28.65
N LEU A 532 -15.01 -7.22 -28.50
CA LEU A 532 -13.74 -7.94 -28.33
C LEU A 532 -13.76 -8.81 -27.07
N ILE A 533 -14.26 -8.28 -25.95
CA ILE A 533 -14.28 -9.01 -24.67
C ILE A 533 -15.34 -10.11 -24.66
N GLN A 534 -16.52 -9.87 -25.23
CA GLN A 534 -17.63 -10.83 -25.18
C GLN A 534 -17.45 -12.00 -26.16
N ASP A 535 -16.97 -11.73 -27.36
CA ASP A 535 -17.03 -12.69 -28.46
C ASP A 535 -15.67 -13.01 -29.10
N MET A 536 -14.93 -11.98 -29.53
CA MET A 536 -13.84 -12.18 -30.47
C MET A 536 -12.57 -12.75 -29.78
N LEU A 537 -12.07 -12.07 -28.75
CA LEU A 537 -10.84 -12.45 -28.09
C LEU A 537 -10.94 -13.76 -27.30
N PRO A 538 -12.02 -14.05 -26.55
CA PRO A 538 -12.15 -15.34 -25.89
C PRO A 538 -12.01 -16.52 -26.82
N ARG A 539 -12.67 -16.48 -28.00
CA ARG A 539 -12.56 -17.53 -29.01
C ARG A 539 -11.17 -17.56 -29.66
N TYR A 540 -10.58 -16.39 -29.87
CA TYR A 540 -9.28 -16.28 -30.54
C TYR A 540 -8.14 -16.85 -29.70
N VAL A 541 -8.12 -16.57 -28.40
CA VAL A 541 -7.03 -16.99 -27.49
C VAL A 541 -7.38 -18.25 -26.67
N GLY A 542 -8.59 -18.81 -26.81
CA GLY A 542 -9.03 -19.98 -26.07
C GLY A 542 -9.21 -19.72 -24.58
N ALA A 543 -9.72 -18.54 -24.20
CA ALA A 543 -9.90 -18.08 -22.84
C ALA A 543 -11.36 -17.67 -22.57
N THR A 544 -11.66 -17.24 -21.36
CA THR A 544 -12.96 -16.69 -21.01
C THR A 544 -12.96 -15.15 -21.15
N SER A 545 -14.13 -14.51 -21.20
CA SER A 545 -14.23 -13.05 -21.20
C SER A 545 -13.63 -12.43 -19.91
N PHE A 546 -13.59 -13.19 -18.84
CA PHE A 546 -13.01 -12.78 -17.57
C PHE A 546 -11.46 -12.70 -17.62
N ASP A 547 -10.82 -13.50 -18.48
CA ASP A 547 -9.38 -13.53 -18.67
C ASP A 547 -8.86 -12.41 -19.58
N ILE A 548 -9.76 -11.73 -20.31
CA ILE A 548 -9.41 -10.58 -21.14
C ILE A 548 -9.28 -9.34 -20.25
N GLN A 549 -8.18 -8.60 -20.42
CA GLN A 549 -7.93 -7.43 -19.58
C GLN A 549 -7.83 -6.15 -20.40
N VAL A 550 -8.57 -5.14 -19.99
CA VAL A 550 -8.39 -3.77 -20.49
C VAL A 550 -7.37 -3.05 -19.64
N LEU A 551 -6.34 -2.51 -20.29
CA LEU A 551 -5.28 -1.75 -19.65
C LEU A 551 -5.26 -0.31 -20.19
N THR A 552 -5.40 0.67 -19.31
CA THR A 552 -5.42 2.08 -19.69
C THR A 552 -4.28 2.88 -19.03
N PRO A 553 -3.75 3.91 -19.70
CA PRO A 553 -2.79 4.84 -19.10
C PRO A 553 -3.35 5.65 -17.92
N MET A 554 -4.67 5.90 -17.91
CA MET A 554 -5.30 6.90 -17.05
C MET A 554 -6.28 6.29 -16.04
N ARG A 555 -6.40 6.92 -14.88
CA ARG A 555 -7.43 6.58 -13.90
C ARG A 555 -8.78 7.28 -14.24
N LYS A 556 -8.73 8.58 -14.53
CA LYS A 556 -9.89 9.43 -14.84
C LYS A 556 -9.97 9.78 -16.33
N GLY A 557 -11.12 10.25 -16.76
CA GLY A 557 -11.39 10.64 -18.14
C GLY A 557 -12.18 9.57 -18.90
N SER A 558 -12.57 9.87 -20.14
CA SER A 558 -13.42 8.98 -20.96
C SER A 558 -12.82 7.58 -21.18
N LEU A 559 -11.52 7.48 -21.36
CA LEU A 559 -10.80 6.20 -21.45
C LEU A 559 -10.03 5.87 -20.16
N GLY A 560 -10.36 6.49 -19.03
CA GLY A 560 -9.84 6.16 -17.72
C GLY A 560 -10.52 4.92 -17.12
N CYS A 561 -9.81 4.20 -16.24
CA CYS A 561 -10.32 2.95 -15.69
C CYS A 561 -11.63 3.12 -14.89
N GLU A 562 -11.86 4.25 -14.24
CA GLU A 562 -13.12 4.52 -13.53
C GLU A 562 -14.31 4.47 -14.48
N THR A 563 -14.31 5.29 -15.54
CA THR A 563 -15.37 5.33 -16.55
C THR A 563 -15.50 4.01 -17.33
N LEU A 564 -14.34 3.39 -17.67
CA LEU A 564 -14.36 2.12 -18.39
C LEU A 564 -14.98 1.01 -17.55
N ASN A 565 -14.73 0.96 -16.24
CA ASN A 565 -15.32 -0.03 -15.35
C ASN A 565 -16.85 0.10 -15.26
N GLU A 566 -17.38 1.32 -15.16
CA GLU A 566 -18.83 1.56 -15.18
C GLU A 566 -19.48 1.07 -16.49
N ILE A 567 -18.85 1.39 -17.62
CA ILE A 567 -19.34 0.98 -18.94
C ILE A 567 -19.25 -0.52 -19.10
N LEU A 568 -18.09 -1.11 -18.81
CA LEU A 568 -17.87 -2.55 -18.97
C LEU A 568 -18.76 -3.36 -18.05
N GLN A 569 -18.95 -2.95 -16.79
CA GLN A 569 -19.90 -3.60 -15.88
C GLN A 569 -21.32 -3.63 -16.48
N ARG A 570 -21.79 -2.49 -16.99
CA ARG A 570 -23.14 -2.37 -17.56
C ARG A 570 -23.41 -3.37 -18.68
N TYR A 571 -22.39 -3.69 -19.49
CA TYR A 571 -22.54 -4.59 -20.64
C TYR A 571 -22.08 -6.02 -20.39
N LEU A 572 -21.06 -6.22 -19.54
CA LEU A 572 -20.51 -7.56 -19.27
C LEU A 572 -21.20 -8.26 -18.08
N ASN A 573 -21.69 -7.47 -17.14
CA ASN A 573 -22.45 -7.92 -15.99
C ASN A 573 -23.65 -7.00 -15.73
N PRO A 574 -24.68 -7.01 -16.63
CA PRO A 574 -25.83 -6.13 -16.49
C PRO A 574 -26.62 -6.40 -15.22
N ALA A 575 -27.34 -5.37 -14.74
CA ALA A 575 -28.27 -5.51 -13.63
C ALA A 575 -29.35 -6.56 -13.97
N ASP A 576 -29.63 -7.41 -13.01
CA ASP A 576 -30.62 -8.49 -13.11
C ASP A 576 -31.36 -8.60 -11.78
N PRO A 577 -32.71 -8.77 -11.76
CA PRO A 577 -33.48 -8.92 -10.52
C PRO A 577 -33.03 -10.08 -9.62
N HIS A 578 -32.34 -11.07 -10.19
CA HIS A 578 -31.80 -12.22 -9.43
C HIS A 578 -30.39 -12.02 -8.89
N LYS A 579 -29.72 -10.90 -9.26
CA LYS A 579 -28.40 -10.56 -8.75
C LYS A 579 -28.54 -9.47 -7.71
N LYS A 580 -27.89 -9.67 -6.56
CA LYS A 580 -27.82 -8.64 -5.55
C LYS A 580 -26.76 -7.60 -5.88
N GLU A 581 -27.00 -6.40 -5.41
CA GLU A 581 -26.13 -5.23 -5.59
C GLU A 581 -25.93 -4.54 -4.26
N HIS A 582 -24.73 -4.01 -4.05
CA HIS A 582 -24.44 -3.16 -2.89
C HIS A 582 -23.68 -1.91 -3.35
N ALA A 583 -24.21 -0.73 -2.99
CA ALA A 583 -23.58 0.54 -3.28
C ALA A 583 -22.60 0.94 -2.18
N TYR A 584 -21.37 1.22 -2.57
CA TYR A 584 -20.35 1.74 -1.67
C TYR A 584 -19.68 2.98 -2.30
N GLY A 585 -19.90 4.14 -1.71
CA GLY A 585 -19.47 5.41 -2.29
C GLY A 585 -20.10 5.63 -3.68
N ASN A 586 -19.26 5.81 -4.70
CA ASN A 586 -19.69 5.97 -6.09
C ASN A 586 -19.70 4.64 -6.88
N THR A 587 -19.34 3.54 -6.27
CA THR A 587 -19.26 2.22 -6.92
C THR A 587 -20.44 1.35 -6.49
N VAL A 588 -21.05 0.66 -7.44
CA VAL A 588 -22.05 -0.38 -7.20
C VAL A 588 -21.39 -1.73 -7.46
N PHE A 589 -21.21 -2.54 -6.44
CA PHE A 589 -20.78 -3.93 -6.59
C PHE A 589 -21.97 -4.83 -6.84
N ARG A 590 -21.82 -5.77 -7.76
CA ARG A 590 -22.88 -6.71 -8.18
C ARG A 590 -22.33 -8.12 -8.19
N GLU A 591 -23.14 -9.10 -7.84
CA GLU A 591 -22.79 -10.52 -7.98
C GLU A 591 -22.33 -10.84 -9.41
N GLY A 592 -21.17 -11.47 -9.54
CA GLY A 592 -20.51 -11.76 -10.81
C GLY A 592 -19.49 -10.71 -11.26
N ASP A 593 -19.35 -9.58 -10.57
CA ASP A 593 -18.38 -8.55 -10.92
C ASP A 593 -16.94 -9.04 -10.80
N LYS A 594 -16.10 -8.54 -11.69
CA LYS A 594 -14.65 -8.66 -11.64
C LYS A 594 -14.09 -7.56 -10.74
N VAL A 595 -13.44 -7.96 -9.66
CA VAL A 595 -12.89 -7.05 -8.65
C VAL A 595 -11.40 -7.30 -8.40
N MET A 596 -10.74 -6.30 -7.84
CA MET A 596 -9.33 -6.38 -7.46
C MET A 596 -9.14 -5.78 -6.07
N GLN A 597 -8.36 -6.45 -5.24
CA GLN A 597 -7.84 -5.90 -3.99
C GLN A 597 -6.86 -4.77 -4.28
N ILE A 598 -7.04 -3.60 -3.66
CA ILE A 598 -6.21 -2.42 -3.92
C ILE A 598 -5.31 -2.01 -2.77
N LYS A 599 -5.41 -2.69 -1.63
CA LYS A 599 -4.56 -2.54 -0.46
C LYS A 599 -4.07 -3.91 0.01
N ASN A 600 -2.93 -3.97 0.68
CA ASN A 600 -2.55 -5.20 1.38
C ASN A 600 -3.35 -5.29 2.68
N ASN A 601 -4.08 -6.36 2.88
CA ASN A 601 -4.75 -6.66 4.14
C ASN A 601 -4.24 -8.00 4.66
N TYR A 602 -3.37 -7.96 5.67
CA TYR A 602 -2.72 -9.15 6.25
C TYR A 602 -3.59 -9.88 7.27
N GLN A 603 -4.65 -9.24 7.74
CA GLN A 603 -5.52 -9.75 8.81
C GLN A 603 -6.80 -10.40 8.30
N ILE A 604 -7.17 -10.17 7.05
CA ILE A 604 -8.40 -10.74 6.50
C ILE A 604 -8.24 -12.25 6.31
N GLU A 605 -9.19 -13.00 6.83
CA GLU A 605 -9.19 -14.45 6.71
C GLU A 605 -9.67 -14.89 5.34
N TRP A 606 -9.04 -15.92 4.80
CA TRP A 606 -9.49 -16.59 3.59
C TRP A 606 -9.57 -18.09 3.80
N GLU A 607 -10.43 -18.73 3.02
CA GLU A 607 -10.54 -20.18 2.94
C GLU A 607 -10.57 -20.67 1.50
N ILE A 608 -10.01 -21.84 1.25
CA ILE A 608 -10.18 -22.58 -0.01
C ILE A 608 -11.17 -23.69 0.26
N VAL A 609 -12.24 -23.74 -0.54
CA VAL A 609 -13.36 -24.65 -0.31
C VAL A 609 -13.33 -25.77 -1.36
N GLY A 610 -13.37 -27.02 -0.90
CA GLY A 610 -13.45 -28.19 -1.75
C GLY A 610 -14.86 -28.59 -2.15
N ARG A 611 -15.02 -29.82 -2.60
CA ARG A 611 -16.33 -30.42 -2.86
C ARG A 611 -17.18 -30.40 -1.58
N TYR A 612 -18.45 -30.10 -1.70
CA TYR A 612 -19.43 -29.99 -0.60
C TYR A 612 -19.24 -28.80 0.33
N ASN A 613 -18.59 -27.70 -0.13
CA ASN A 613 -18.34 -26.49 0.67
C ASN A 613 -17.58 -26.74 1.99
N ILE A 614 -16.73 -27.76 2.01
CA ILE A 614 -15.87 -28.03 3.17
C ILE A 614 -14.53 -27.31 2.94
N PRO A 615 -14.09 -26.45 3.89
CA PRO A 615 -12.78 -25.83 3.80
C PRO A 615 -11.65 -26.85 3.76
N ILE A 616 -10.80 -26.79 2.73
CA ILE A 616 -9.61 -27.64 2.59
C ILE A 616 -8.36 -26.92 3.08
N ASP A 617 -8.36 -25.61 2.97
CA ASP A 617 -7.24 -24.77 3.40
C ASP A 617 -7.78 -23.46 3.95
N LYS A 618 -7.06 -22.85 4.89
CA LYS A 618 -7.39 -21.57 5.53
C LYS A 618 -6.10 -20.80 5.80
N GLY A 619 -6.22 -19.51 5.74
CA GLY A 619 -5.09 -18.63 6.05
C GLY A 619 -5.51 -17.18 6.18
N MET A 620 -4.53 -16.32 6.27
CA MET A 620 -4.70 -14.88 6.41
C MET A 620 -3.96 -14.14 5.30
N GLY A 621 -4.50 -13.00 4.91
CA GLY A 621 -3.89 -12.05 4.01
C GLY A 621 -4.35 -12.12 2.56
N VAL A 622 -4.76 -10.95 2.06
CA VAL A 622 -5.05 -10.67 0.65
C VAL A 622 -4.24 -9.44 0.24
N PHE A 623 -3.72 -9.45 -0.97
CA PHE A 623 -2.70 -8.49 -1.37
C PHE A 623 -3.15 -7.60 -2.52
N ASN A 624 -2.58 -6.41 -2.56
CA ASN A 624 -2.79 -5.49 -3.67
C ASN A 624 -2.47 -6.17 -5.02
N GLY A 625 -3.44 -6.10 -5.93
CA GLY A 625 -3.38 -6.75 -7.24
C GLY A 625 -4.07 -8.10 -7.32
N ASP A 626 -4.46 -8.73 -6.21
CA ASP A 626 -5.23 -9.97 -6.24
C ASP A 626 -6.58 -9.71 -6.92
N MET A 627 -6.91 -10.50 -7.94
CA MET A 627 -8.16 -10.40 -8.68
C MET A 627 -9.10 -11.54 -8.32
N GLY A 628 -10.40 -11.23 -8.35
CA GLY A 628 -11.43 -12.21 -8.04
C GLY A 628 -12.78 -11.81 -8.63
N ARG A 629 -13.76 -12.61 -8.29
CA ARG A 629 -15.15 -12.42 -8.67
C ARG A 629 -16.03 -12.31 -7.43
N VAL A 630 -16.93 -11.36 -7.41
CA VAL A 630 -18.01 -11.29 -6.40
C VAL A 630 -18.93 -12.49 -6.58
N LYS A 631 -19.01 -13.35 -5.58
CA LYS A 631 -19.82 -14.56 -5.61
C LYS A 631 -21.18 -14.36 -4.98
N GLU A 632 -21.23 -13.67 -3.87
CA GLU A 632 -22.44 -13.48 -3.08
C GLU A 632 -22.39 -12.13 -2.36
N ILE A 633 -23.55 -11.48 -2.27
CA ILE A 633 -23.76 -10.29 -1.44
C ILE A 633 -24.82 -10.65 -0.41
N ASN A 634 -24.46 -10.56 0.87
CA ASN A 634 -25.33 -10.90 1.99
C ASN A 634 -25.68 -9.66 2.81
N ASP A 635 -26.86 -9.08 2.54
CA ASP A 635 -27.31 -7.88 3.23
C ASP A 635 -27.58 -8.13 4.73
N THR A 636 -28.00 -9.34 5.09
CA THR A 636 -28.30 -9.70 6.49
C THR A 636 -27.03 -9.75 7.34
N MET A 637 -25.94 -10.26 6.77
CA MET A 637 -24.63 -10.32 7.43
C MET A 637 -23.77 -9.09 7.13
N SER A 638 -24.24 -8.19 6.25
CA SER A 638 -23.48 -7.02 5.76
C SER A 638 -22.11 -7.41 5.21
N THR A 639 -22.06 -8.46 4.38
CA THR A 639 -20.83 -9.02 3.81
C THR A 639 -20.93 -9.22 2.30
N LEU A 640 -19.77 -9.14 1.64
CA LEU A 640 -19.56 -9.42 0.24
C LEU A 640 -18.50 -10.51 0.10
N LEU A 641 -18.88 -11.66 -0.48
CA LEU A 641 -17.99 -12.79 -0.71
C LEU A 641 -17.27 -12.64 -2.05
N VAL A 642 -15.93 -12.58 -2.03
CA VAL A 642 -15.07 -12.64 -3.21
C VAL A 642 -14.38 -13.98 -3.30
N GLU A 643 -14.41 -14.60 -4.49
CA GLU A 643 -13.56 -15.73 -4.83
C GLU A 643 -12.45 -15.25 -5.75
N PHE A 644 -11.22 -15.34 -5.28
CA PHE A 644 -10.02 -14.93 -6.01
C PHE A 644 -9.59 -15.98 -7.04
N ASP A 645 -8.76 -15.59 -8.00
CA ASP A 645 -8.29 -16.44 -9.12
C ASP A 645 -7.51 -17.70 -8.65
N ASP A 646 -7.01 -17.71 -7.42
CA ASP A 646 -6.33 -18.85 -6.79
C ASP A 646 -7.26 -19.74 -5.95
N GLY A 647 -8.56 -19.48 -5.98
CA GLY A 647 -9.58 -20.22 -5.26
C GLY A 647 -9.79 -19.80 -3.81
N ARG A 648 -9.04 -18.82 -3.32
CA ARG A 648 -9.29 -18.25 -1.98
C ARG A 648 -10.64 -17.53 -1.96
N ARG A 649 -11.45 -17.79 -0.94
CA ARG A 649 -12.72 -17.11 -0.66
C ARG A 649 -12.56 -16.21 0.55
N VAL A 650 -13.01 -14.99 0.42
CA VAL A 650 -12.90 -13.95 1.44
C VAL A 650 -14.25 -13.28 1.62
N ASN A 651 -14.69 -13.17 2.87
CA ASN A 651 -15.88 -12.43 3.26
C ASN A 651 -15.47 -11.00 3.68
N TYR A 652 -15.75 -10.03 2.84
CA TYR A 652 -15.54 -8.61 3.16
C TYR A 652 -16.74 -8.05 3.91
N PRO A 653 -16.58 -7.50 5.11
CA PRO A 653 -17.63 -6.66 5.69
C PRO A 653 -17.83 -5.41 4.81
N PHE A 654 -19.04 -4.90 4.73
CA PHE A 654 -19.33 -3.72 3.89
C PHE A 654 -18.47 -2.49 4.26
N SER A 655 -18.01 -2.40 5.50
CA SER A 655 -17.09 -1.34 5.95
C SER A 655 -15.69 -1.43 5.34
N ALA A 656 -15.26 -2.60 4.86
CA ALA A 656 -13.95 -2.83 4.26
C ALA A 656 -13.98 -2.83 2.72
N LEU A 657 -15.10 -2.48 2.09
CA LEU A 657 -15.22 -2.45 0.62
C LEU A 657 -14.37 -1.33 -0.03
N GLU A 658 -13.81 -0.42 0.74
CA GLU A 658 -12.80 0.53 0.25
C GLU A 658 -11.50 -0.14 -0.23
N GLU A 659 -11.29 -1.40 0.15
CA GLU A 659 -10.15 -2.20 -0.27
C GLU A 659 -10.35 -2.85 -1.64
N LEU A 660 -11.56 -2.81 -2.20
CA LEU A 660 -11.94 -3.41 -3.47
C LEU A 660 -12.25 -2.36 -4.53
N GLU A 661 -11.83 -2.60 -5.76
CA GLU A 661 -12.25 -1.84 -6.95
C GLU A 661 -12.74 -2.81 -8.05
N LEU A 662 -13.66 -2.33 -8.90
CA LEU A 662 -14.00 -3.03 -10.14
C LEU A 662 -12.73 -3.12 -11.02
N SER A 663 -12.52 -4.24 -11.68
CA SER A 663 -11.28 -4.52 -12.41
C SER A 663 -11.48 -5.04 -13.85
N TYR A 664 -12.58 -4.75 -14.47
CA TYR A 664 -12.74 -4.96 -15.92
C TYR A 664 -11.70 -4.18 -16.73
N ALA A 665 -11.42 -2.94 -16.30
CA ALA A 665 -10.31 -2.12 -16.75
C ALA A 665 -9.46 -1.70 -15.56
N ILE A 666 -8.13 -1.77 -15.70
CA ILE A 666 -7.17 -1.31 -14.71
C ILE A 666 -6.11 -0.41 -15.37
N THR A 667 -5.37 0.35 -14.57
CA THR A 667 -4.25 1.11 -15.12
C THR A 667 -3.08 0.17 -15.44
N ILE A 668 -2.27 0.56 -16.44
CA ILE A 668 -1.05 -0.19 -16.79
C ILE A 668 -0.12 -0.36 -15.57
N HIS A 669 -0.04 0.64 -14.69
CA HIS A 669 0.72 0.54 -13.44
C HIS A 669 0.23 -0.60 -12.54
N LYS A 670 -1.08 -0.76 -12.39
CA LYS A 670 -1.66 -1.85 -11.58
C LYS A 670 -1.55 -3.24 -12.24
N SER A 671 -1.19 -3.31 -13.53
CA SER A 671 -0.95 -4.57 -14.22
C SER A 671 0.47 -5.12 -14.08
N GLN A 672 1.39 -4.37 -13.46
CA GLN A 672 2.76 -4.82 -13.24
C GLN A 672 2.77 -6.14 -12.45
N GLY A 673 3.70 -7.03 -12.79
CA GLY A 673 3.78 -8.39 -12.22
C GLY A 673 2.69 -9.35 -12.69
N SER A 674 1.71 -8.89 -13.49
CA SER A 674 0.63 -9.72 -14.05
C SER A 674 0.82 -9.98 -15.53
N GLU A 675 0.26 -11.10 -16.02
CA GLU A 675 0.14 -11.40 -17.44
C GLU A 675 -1.28 -11.90 -17.74
N TYR A 676 -1.76 -11.59 -18.93
CA TYR A 676 -3.12 -11.92 -19.37
C TYR A 676 -3.11 -12.63 -20.72
N PRO A 677 -4.01 -13.57 -20.97
CA PRO A 677 -4.14 -14.21 -22.28
C PRO A 677 -4.31 -13.21 -23.43
N ALA A 678 -5.14 -12.18 -23.23
CA ALA A 678 -5.26 -11.07 -24.16
C ALA A 678 -5.41 -9.72 -23.45
N VAL A 679 -4.83 -8.69 -24.04
CA VAL A 679 -4.84 -7.32 -23.53
C VAL A 679 -5.47 -6.39 -24.58
N ILE A 680 -6.35 -5.50 -24.11
CA ILE A 680 -6.89 -4.41 -24.90
C ILE A 680 -6.33 -3.09 -24.37
N LEU A 681 -5.75 -2.27 -25.26
CA LEU A 681 -5.16 -0.97 -24.94
C LEU A 681 -5.96 0.14 -25.64
N PRO A 682 -6.87 0.85 -24.95
CA PRO A 682 -7.53 2.03 -25.51
C PRO A 682 -6.59 3.24 -25.48
N LEU A 683 -6.09 3.68 -26.66
CA LEU A 683 -5.09 4.73 -26.83
C LEU A 683 -5.56 5.79 -27.84
N LEU A 684 -6.20 6.86 -27.36
CA LEU A 684 -6.69 7.96 -28.20
C LEU A 684 -6.00 9.31 -27.91
N GLY A 685 -4.99 9.33 -27.07
CA GLY A 685 -4.29 10.52 -26.62
C GLY A 685 -4.53 10.83 -25.16
N GLY A 686 -3.69 11.70 -24.60
CA GLY A 686 -3.74 12.08 -23.20
C GLY A 686 -2.51 12.88 -22.75
N PRO A 687 -2.34 13.10 -21.43
CA PRO A 687 -1.23 13.85 -20.91
C PRO A 687 0.12 13.25 -21.28
N ARG A 688 1.04 14.08 -21.78
CA ARG A 688 2.35 13.64 -22.27
C ARG A 688 3.16 12.87 -21.22
N MET A 689 3.00 13.21 -19.93
CA MET A 689 3.68 12.52 -18.83
C MET A 689 3.26 11.05 -18.68
N LEU A 690 2.00 10.71 -18.99
CA LEU A 690 1.49 9.35 -18.93
C LEU A 690 1.62 8.59 -20.25
N PHE A 691 1.62 9.31 -21.40
CA PHE A 691 1.71 8.69 -22.71
C PHE A 691 3.18 8.65 -23.16
N ASN A 692 3.96 7.77 -22.52
CA ASN A 692 5.39 7.59 -22.77
C ASN A 692 5.73 6.17 -23.22
N ARG A 693 6.96 5.99 -23.67
CA ARG A 693 7.50 4.73 -24.22
C ARG A 693 7.41 3.57 -23.23
N ASN A 694 7.84 3.77 -21.99
CA ASN A 694 7.89 2.71 -20.98
C ASN A 694 6.50 2.23 -20.57
N LEU A 695 5.51 3.15 -20.54
CA LEU A 695 4.13 2.77 -20.28
C LEU A 695 3.58 1.89 -21.39
N LEU A 696 3.80 2.26 -22.66
CA LEU A 696 3.39 1.47 -23.82
C LEU A 696 4.08 0.10 -23.80
N TYR A 697 5.39 0.06 -23.59
CA TYR A 697 6.17 -1.16 -23.46
C TYR A 697 5.62 -2.08 -22.38
N THR A 698 5.41 -1.53 -21.17
CA THR A 698 4.85 -2.30 -20.05
C THR A 698 3.45 -2.84 -20.37
N GLY A 699 2.57 -2.03 -20.97
CA GLY A 699 1.22 -2.45 -21.33
C GLY A 699 1.19 -3.60 -22.34
N ILE A 700 2.03 -3.53 -23.38
CA ILE A 700 2.12 -4.56 -24.43
C ILE A 700 2.69 -5.87 -23.85
N THR A 701 3.71 -5.77 -22.99
CA THR A 701 4.37 -6.95 -22.39
C THR A 701 3.52 -7.67 -21.35
N ARG A 702 2.32 -7.15 -21.03
CA ARG A 702 1.34 -7.87 -20.17
C ARG A 702 0.54 -8.93 -20.91
N ALA A 703 0.56 -8.95 -22.24
CA ALA A 703 -0.16 -9.93 -23.03
C ALA A 703 0.68 -11.17 -23.32
N ARG A 704 0.06 -12.36 -23.19
CA ARG A 704 0.68 -13.64 -23.57
C ARG A 704 0.44 -14.00 -25.03
N ASN A 705 -0.83 -13.90 -25.47
CA ASN A 705 -1.27 -14.43 -26.75
C ASN A 705 -1.80 -13.37 -27.74
N CYS A 706 -2.31 -12.26 -27.23
CA CYS A 706 -2.87 -11.24 -28.12
C CYS A 706 -2.86 -9.84 -27.51
N VAL A 707 -2.42 -8.85 -28.26
CA VAL A 707 -2.57 -7.41 -27.98
C VAL A 707 -3.50 -6.80 -29.03
N THR A 708 -4.50 -6.06 -28.58
CA THR A 708 -5.35 -5.24 -29.45
C THR A 708 -5.32 -3.80 -28.97
N ILE A 709 -4.76 -2.91 -29.76
CA ILE A 709 -4.80 -1.46 -29.53
C ILE A 709 -6.08 -0.91 -30.17
N LEU A 710 -6.87 -0.18 -29.38
CA LEU A 710 -8.06 0.56 -29.84
C LEU A 710 -7.78 2.06 -29.76
N GLY A 711 -7.61 2.73 -30.89
CA GLY A 711 -7.35 4.16 -30.86
C GLY A 711 -6.61 4.65 -32.10
N SER A 712 -5.64 5.55 -31.90
CA SER A 712 -4.94 6.22 -32.99
C SER A 712 -3.50 5.72 -33.13
N SER A 713 -3.10 5.39 -34.36
CA SER A 713 -1.72 5.06 -34.73
C SER A 713 -0.77 6.22 -34.44
N GLU A 714 -1.23 7.46 -34.54
CA GLU A 714 -0.47 8.65 -34.20
C GLU A 714 -0.14 8.67 -32.70
N THR A 715 -1.11 8.33 -31.84
CA THR A 715 -0.87 8.23 -30.38
C THR A 715 0.21 7.20 -30.09
N VAL A 716 0.17 6.03 -30.73
CA VAL A 716 1.21 5.00 -30.54
C VAL A 716 2.59 5.50 -30.96
N ARG A 717 2.70 6.17 -32.12
CA ARG A 717 3.98 6.77 -32.58
C ARG A 717 4.50 7.79 -31.61
N ASN A 718 3.64 8.71 -31.16
CA ASN A 718 4.01 9.75 -30.21
C ASN A 718 4.48 9.14 -28.86
N MET A 719 3.88 8.03 -28.40
CA MET A 719 4.33 7.33 -27.21
C MET A 719 5.72 6.70 -27.40
N ILE A 720 6.01 6.13 -28.56
CA ILE A 720 7.33 5.55 -28.89
C ILE A 720 8.41 6.63 -28.88
N GLU A 721 8.12 7.81 -29.42
CA GLU A 721 9.04 8.95 -29.49
C GLU A 721 9.19 9.65 -28.14
N ASN A 722 8.19 9.53 -27.27
CA ASN A 722 8.18 10.19 -25.97
C ASN A 722 9.04 9.44 -24.96
N VAL A 723 10.29 9.86 -24.81
CA VAL A 723 11.29 9.37 -23.86
C VAL A 723 11.20 10.11 -22.52
N SER A 724 10.23 11.05 -22.37
CA SER A 724 10.05 11.76 -21.10
C SER A 724 9.63 10.80 -20.00
N GLU A 725 10.60 10.07 -19.50
CA GLU A 725 10.50 9.48 -18.17
C GLU A 725 10.45 10.63 -17.17
N ASN A 726 9.61 10.51 -16.15
CA ASN A 726 9.82 11.30 -14.95
C ASN A 726 11.21 10.94 -14.44
N ARG A 727 12.21 11.78 -14.72
CA ARG A 727 13.57 11.62 -14.20
C ARG A 727 13.44 11.55 -12.68
N ARG A 728 13.66 10.37 -12.14
CA ARG A 728 13.66 10.19 -10.69
C ARG A 728 14.98 10.71 -10.15
N TYR A 729 14.88 11.50 -9.12
CA TYR A 729 16.04 11.97 -8.38
C TYR A 729 16.41 10.93 -7.33
N THR A 730 17.39 10.08 -7.65
CA THR A 730 17.91 9.00 -6.79
C THR A 730 19.43 9.14 -6.65
N GLY A 731 19.95 8.85 -5.48
CA GLY A 731 21.38 8.92 -5.20
C GLY A 731 22.05 7.56 -5.00
N LEU A 732 21.31 6.45 -5.14
CA LEU A 732 21.81 5.11 -4.84
C LEU A 732 23.01 4.74 -5.75
N GLU A 733 22.94 5.00 -7.06
CA GLU A 733 24.05 4.78 -7.98
C GLU A 733 25.31 5.47 -7.48
N GLN A 734 25.21 6.77 -7.13
CA GLN A 734 26.35 7.55 -6.64
C GLN A 734 26.89 6.98 -5.31
N ARG A 735 26.00 6.57 -4.37
CA ARG A 735 26.42 5.97 -3.09
C ARG A 735 27.19 4.66 -3.31
N ILE A 736 26.70 3.83 -4.23
CA ILE A 736 27.37 2.56 -4.57
C ILE A 736 28.78 2.86 -5.13
N ARG A 737 28.91 3.81 -6.06
CA ARG A 737 30.20 4.15 -6.65
C ARG A 737 31.18 4.72 -5.62
N GLU A 738 30.71 5.61 -4.73
CA GLU A 738 31.50 6.16 -3.63
C GLU A 738 32.01 5.04 -2.69
N ILE A 739 31.14 4.11 -2.29
CA ILE A 739 31.46 3.03 -1.34
C ILE A 739 32.36 1.96 -1.98
N CYS A 740 32.17 1.66 -3.26
CA CYS A 740 33.00 0.71 -4.00
C CYS A 740 34.27 1.33 -4.58
N CYS A 741 34.55 2.60 -4.30
CA CYS A 741 35.73 3.35 -4.79
C CYS A 741 35.87 3.33 -6.31
N LEU A 742 34.75 3.38 -7.04
CA LEU A 742 34.76 3.44 -8.50
C LEU A 742 34.94 4.90 -8.98
N PRO A 743 35.64 5.12 -10.09
CA PRO A 743 35.82 6.48 -10.65
C PRO A 743 34.44 7.08 -10.99
N GLU A 744 34.34 8.41 -10.83
CA GLU A 744 33.17 9.13 -11.31
C GLU A 744 33.04 8.92 -12.83
N ASN A 745 31.83 8.63 -13.30
CA ASN A 745 31.62 8.64 -14.75
C ASN A 745 31.73 10.07 -15.23
N ASP A 746 32.66 10.34 -16.14
CA ASP A 746 32.53 11.49 -17.00
C ASP A 746 31.22 11.33 -17.78
N THR A 747 30.17 12.02 -17.31
CA THR A 747 28.89 12.11 -18.04
C THR A 747 29.18 12.81 -19.37
N PRO A 748 28.88 12.18 -20.54
CA PRO A 748 28.97 12.86 -21.81
C PRO A 748 27.99 14.02 -21.92
#